data_9f5b11ec4c9e95231083158296cac2d5
#
_entry.id   9f5b11ec4c9e95231083158296cac2d5
#
_cell.length_a   1.000
_cell.length_b   1.000
_cell.length_c   1.000
_cell.angle_alpha   90.00
_cell.angle_beta   90.00
_cell.angle_gamma   90.00
#
_symmetry.space_group_name_H-M   'P 1'
#
loop_
_entity.id
_entity.type
_entity.pdbx_description
1 polymer ?
#
loop_
_entity_poly.entity_id
_entity_poly.type
_entity_poly.pdbx_seq_one_letter_code
_entity_poly.pdbx_strand_id
1 'polypeptide(L)'
;MQRILILACFLLPAIAFAQLNTVTGKVIDEATGAPAANKDIRAINTDTIFGAVTDKDGTFKLEVLQGDYELKLVAGDTVYSFGSFSFITKTVDVGTVYYNSDVTADDKMNVDNTASVSISETDLKGGAGQAVSSSLNASRDAFLSTATFVFSNARFRIRGYDYENFTTYMNGIPINDLEDGAVFWGQWGGLNNVMWNRDNSIGLQPTTFTFGGIGGAYSIDNRASKQRKQLQVSYAATNRSYRNRLMATYSTGLLKKGWAVSVSASRRWANEGYVQGTFYDGYSYFLSVEKLIGENHSLALTALGAPTRNGRSAAATQEMYDLAGSNYYNPNWGYQNGKKRNAVVGNTHQPMFILTHEWKINNQSSLLTSAGFTFGKSARTALDWNNAPDPRPDYYRYLPSHIEDSTLLAVAQKLLRENEYMRQIQWDQLYEANAMSWETIDSVDGIAGNTVTGKRARYIVENRVQDTKRFNIASTYNNSINDHIAITAGLNYQMQMTENYKVVEDLLGADFYVDVNQFAERSFPDDLTKAQNDLNHPNRILKEGDKFGYDYVINIHKAAVWGQGNFKFNHVDFFFATELSYTSFWRDGKNRVGLFPNTSYGKSATQNFFNYAFKGGVTYKIDGRNYLFANGAYTTRAPFFENAFVSPRTRNQVVSGLESEKIYSAEVGYIFRSPKVKLKADFFFAQFNDATKTMSYYHDDLRTLVNYTLTNIDTRHLGMELGAEVKVYKGFSANAVVSLGRYTYINRPTATITQDNNETVLSNETVYAKNFNVAGTPQAAMSLGITYRDPKFWFVNVYFNYYDWMWLDYNPSRRTEGAVDLIDPNSTQFASIINQQRLKGQFTMDIFGGYSWLLNNQFKDLKKRHFLIFNVGISNVTNNRNFVTGGFEQLRFDYYEKNVNKFPAKYYYSYGTTYFISLAYRMQ
;
A
#
# COMPACT_ATOMS: atom_id res chain seq x y z
N MET A 1 -4.99 60.55 -61.09
CA MET A 1 -3.75 60.31 -60.36
C MET A 1 -3.82 60.50 -58.82
N GLN A 2 -4.95 60.92 -58.26
CA GLN A 2 -5.10 61.14 -56.84
C GLN A 2 -5.65 59.93 -56.06
N ARG A 3 -6.01 58.81 -56.73
CA ARG A 3 -6.53 57.57 -56.05
C ARG A 3 -5.47 56.48 -55.94
N ILE A 4 -4.28 56.62 -56.45
CA ILE A 4 -3.16 55.64 -56.36
C ILE A 4 -2.21 55.98 -55.20
N LEU A 5 -2.24 57.21 -54.70
CA LEU A 5 -1.37 57.64 -53.60
C LEU A 5 -1.91 57.29 -52.19
N ILE A 6 -3.23 56.98 -52.09
CA ILE A 6 -3.85 56.56 -50.79
C ILE A 6 -3.70 55.06 -50.55
N LEU A 7 -3.47 54.26 -51.60
CA LEU A 7 -3.26 52.80 -51.45
C LEU A 7 -1.79 52.45 -51.13
N ALA A 8 -0.85 53.39 -51.38
CA ALA A 8 0.57 53.19 -51.09
C ALA A 8 0.94 53.48 -49.56
N CYS A 9 0.08 54.23 -48.87
CA CYS A 9 0.27 54.52 -47.44
C CYS A 9 -0.27 53.44 -46.49
N PHE A 10 -1.03 52.41 -47.02
CA PHE A 10 -1.51 51.28 -46.21
C PHE A 10 -0.64 50.00 -46.32
N LEU A 11 0.45 50.06 -47.09
CA LEU A 11 1.39 48.94 -47.29
C LEU A 11 2.80 49.23 -46.72
N LEU A 12 2.94 50.13 -45.77
CA LEU A 12 4.09 50.15 -44.90
C LEU A 12 3.83 49.14 -43.79
N PRO A 13 4.60 48.04 -43.71
CA PRO A 13 4.57 47.24 -42.49
C PRO A 13 4.98 48.16 -41.35
N ALA A 14 4.12 48.30 -40.36
CA ALA A 14 4.52 48.84 -39.08
C ALA A 14 5.64 47.89 -38.57
N ILE A 15 6.88 48.28 -38.75
CA ILE A 15 8.00 47.68 -38.07
C ILE A 15 7.78 48.06 -36.61
N ALA A 16 7.00 47.26 -35.92
CA ALA A 16 6.97 47.31 -34.47
C ALA A 16 8.38 46.91 -34.04
N PHE A 17 9.16 47.85 -33.57
CA PHE A 17 10.38 47.58 -32.82
C PHE A 17 9.94 46.83 -31.58
N ALA A 18 10.02 45.51 -31.64
CA ALA A 18 9.80 44.68 -30.46
C ALA A 18 10.85 45.11 -29.41
N GLN A 19 10.39 45.71 -28.33
CA GLN A 19 11.25 46.22 -27.28
C GLN A 19 11.81 45.02 -26.54
N LEU A 20 13.13 44.79 -26.64
CA LEU A 20 13.81 43.73 -25.89
C LEU A 20 13.97 44.15 -24.44
N ASN A 21 13.60 43.27 -23.53
CA ASN A 21 13.80 43.38 -22.11
C ASN A 21 15.13 42.71 -21.72
N THR A 22 15.88 43.33 -20.88
CA THR A 22 17.13 42.76 -20.32
C THR A 22 16.81 41.99 -19.05
N VAL A 23 17.13 40.70 -19.02
CA VAL A 23 17.03 39.84 -17.85
C VAL A 23 18.43 39.56 -17.35
N THR A 24 18.65 39.84 -16.09
CA THR A 24 19.94 39.58 -15.38
C THR A 24 19.73 38.64 -14.22
N GLY A 25 20.74 37.88 -13.87
CA GLY A 25 20.75 37.03 -12.69
C GLY A 25 22.11 36.39 -12.46
N LYS A 26 22.25 35.70 -11.37
CA LYS A 26 23.44 34.94 -11.00
C LYS A 26 23.12 33.49 -10.74
N VAL A 27 23.92 32.58 -11.27
CA VAL A 27 23.77 31.14 -11.04
C VAL A 27 24.86 30.65 -10.08
N ILE A 28 24.46 29.96 -9.04
CA ILE A 28 25.35 29.32 -8.07
C ILE A 28 25.09 27.82 -8.09
N ASP A 29 26.15 27.05 -8.11
CA ASP A 29 26.10 25.62 -7.87
C ASP A 29 25.94 25.36 -6.37
N GLU A 30 24.80 24.82 -5.96
CA GLU A 30 24.49 24.52 -4.56
C GLU A 30 25.44 23.48 -3.94
N ALA A 31 25.94 22.54 -4.72
CA ALA A 31 26.80 21.48 -4.24
C ALA A 31 28.18 22.01 -3.81
N THR A 32 28.70 22.95 -4.57
CA THR A 32 30.05 23.49 -4.34
C THR A 32 30.02 24.86 -3.69
N GLY A 33 28.89 25.57 -3.71
CA GLY A 33 28.76 26.97 -3.31
C GLY A 33 29.48 27.96 -4.23
N ALA A 34 30.01 27.47 -5.37
CA ALA A 34 30.76 28.26 -6.32
C ALA A 34 29.85 28.88 -7.42
N PRO A 35 30.23 30.01 -8.02
CA PRO A 35 29.57 30.52 -9.20
C PRO A 35 29.59 29.52 -10.35
N ALA A 36 28.47 29.36 -11.01
CA ALA A 36 28.31 28.42 -12.12
C ALA A 36 28.79 29.06 -13.42
N ALA A 37 30.07 29.04 -13.69
CA ALA A 37 30.67 29.61 -14.90
C ALA A 37 30.42 28.74 -16.14
N ASN A 38 30.31 29.38 -17.31
CA ASN A 38 30.14 28.74 -18.61
C ASN A 38 28.93 27.77 -18.69
N LYS A 39 27.80 28.17 -18.10
CA LYS A 39 26.54 27.43 -18.16
C LYS A 39 25.57 28.10 -19.12
N ASP A 40 24.90 27.31 -19.96
CA ASP A 40 23.89 27.78 -20.93
C ASP A 40 22.57 28.01 -20.17
N ILE A 41 22.13 29.27 -20.15
CA ILE A 41 20.85 29.70 -19.58
C ILE A 41 19.89 29.99 -20.72
N ARG A 42 18.69 29.42 -20.66
CA ARG A 42 17.64 29.60 -21.66
C ARG A 42 16.37 30.11 -21.04
N ALA A 43 15.80 31.15 -21.66
CA ALA A 43 14.42 31.56 -21.41
C ALA A 43 13.55 31.00 -22.56
N ILE A 44 12.61 30.15 -22.23
CA ILE A 44 11.82 29.37 -23.18
C ILE A 44 10.34 29.69 -22.95
N ASN A 45 9.64 30.06 -24.04
CA ASN A 45 8.18 30.07 -24.08
C ASN A 45 7.67 29.17 -25.23
N THR A 46 6.38 29.21 -25.51
CA THR A 46 5.77 28.39 -26.59
C THR A 46 6.36 28.63 -27.97
N ASP A 47 6.86 29.83 -28.26
CA ASP A 47 7.20 30.28 -29.60
C ASP A 47 8.67 30.63 -29.78
N THR A 48 9.40 30.90 -28.69
CA THR A 48 10.77 31.43 -28.79
C THR A 48 11.68 30.90 -27.69
N ILE A 49 12.96 30.80 -28.01
CA ILE A 49 14.02 30.43 -27.07
C ILE A 49 15.10 31.51 -27.14
N PHE A 50 15.38 32.15 -26.02
CA PHE A 50 16.52 33.05 -25.84
C PHE A 50 17.57 32.39 -24.98
N GLY A 51 18.84 32.59 -25.31
CA GLY A 51 19.95 31.96 -24.60
C GLY A 51 21.07 32.94 -24.25
N ALA A 52 21.73 32.68 -23.11
CA ALA A 52 22.98 33.32 -22.72
C ALA A 52 23.86 32.34 -21.96
N VAL A 53 25.16 32.60 -21.91
CA VAL A 53 26.11 31.80 -21.16
C VAL A 53 26.56 32.61 -19.92
N THR A 54 26.61 31.95 -18.78
CA THR A 54 27.09 32.58 -17.55
C THR A 54 28.59 32.89 -17.63
N ASP A 55 29.01 34.04 -17.10
CA ASP A 55 30.41 34.43 -17.00
C ASP A 55 31.15 33.70 -15.86
N LYS A 56 32.41 34.08 -15.64
CA LYS A 56 33.26 33.47 -14.57
C LYS A 56 32.70 33.65 -13.16
N ASP A 57 31.90 34.67 -12.92
CA ASP A 57 31.25 35.00 -11.65
C ASP A 57 29.85 34.42 -11.54
N GLY A 58 29.42 33.58 -12.53
CA GLY A 58 28.12 32.94 -12.60
C GLY A 58 26.99 33.89 -13.03
N THR A 59 27.29 35.14 -13.46
CA THR A 59 26.27 36.09 -13.87
C THR A 59 25.89 35.88 -15.33
N PHE A 60 24.61 36.16 -15.66
CA PHE A 60 24.11 36.10 -17.01
C PHE A 60 23.29 37.34 -17.38
N LYS A 61 23.28 37.68 -18.64
CA LYS A 61 22.43 38.72 -19.21
C LYS A 61 21.73 38.16 -20.46
N LEU A 62 20.42 38.08 -20.41
CA LEU A 62 19.53 37.66 -21.49
C LEU A 62 18.76 38.85 -22.04
N GLU A 63 18.61 38.91 -23.36
CA GLU A 63 17.71 39.86 -23.99
C GLU A 63 16.52 39.10 -24.55
N VAL A 64 15.32 39.36 -24.05
CA VAL A 64 14.09 38.64 -24.37
C VAL A 64 12.98 39.63 -24.78
N LEU A 65 12.03 39.13 -25.55
CA LEU A 65 10.79 39.88 -25.83
C LEU A 65 9.93 39.93 -24.55
N GLN A 66 9.05 40.89 -24.45
CA GLN A 66 8.08 40.95 -23.37
C GLN A 66 7.21 39.69 -23.37
N GLY A 67 7.07 39.04 -22.22
CA GLY A 67 6.27 37.82 -22.07
C GLY A 67 6.67 36.96 -20.86
N ASP A 68 6.03 35.82 -20.76
CA ASP A 68 6.30 34.82 -19.73
C ASP A 68 7.21 33.73 -20.29
N TYR A 69 8.24 33.41 -19.54
CA TYR A 69 9.27 32.44 -19.93
C TYR A 69 9.60 31.50 -18.78
N GLU A 70 9.85 30.27 -19.12
CA GLU A 70 10.49 29.32 -18.19
C GLU A 70 12.01 29.49 -18.30
N LEU A 71 12.66 29.84 -17.20
CA LEU A 71 14.11 30.00 -17.16
C LEU A 71 14.76 28.66 -16.86
N LYS A 72 15.64 28.20 -17.71
CA LYS A 72 16.31 26.89 -17.61
C LYS A 72 17.83 27.04 -17.72
N LEU A 73 18.55 26.16 -16.98
CA LEU A 73 19.97 25.94 -17.16
C LEU A 73 20.18 24.60 -17.86
N VAL A 74 20.99 24.60 -18.91
CA VAL A 74 21.38 23.40 -19.63
C VAL A 74 22.82 23.05 -19.28
N ALA A 75 23.01 21.92 -18.62
CA ALA A 75 24.32 21.41 -18.22
C ALA A 75 24.51 20.01 -18.80
N GLY A 76 25.12 19.94 -20.02
CA GLY A 76 25.24 18.69 -20.77
C GLY A 76 23.87 18.12 -21.14
N ASP A 77 23.58 16.89 -20.73
CA ASP A 77 22.29 16.23 -21.00
C ASP A 77 21.21 16.54 -19.95
N THR A 78 21.51 17.36 -18.95
CA THR A 78 20.61 17.69 -17.86
C THR A 78 20.10 19.11 -17.97
N VAL A 79 18.78 19.29 -17.81
CA VAL A 79 18.13 20.59 -17.84
C VAL A 79 17.53 20.86 -16.47
N TYR A 80 17.93 21.98 -15.86
CA TYR A 80 17.41 22.44 -14.57
C TYR A 80 16.43 23.57 -14.82
N SER A 81 15.20 23.48 -14.32
CA SER A 81 14.23 24.57 -14.39
C SER A 81 14.34 25.42 -13.14
N PHE A 82 14.46 26.74 -13.35
CA PHE A 82 14.41 27.74 -12.28
C PHE A 82 13.01 28.28 -12.02
N GLY A 83 12.04 27.88 -12.83
CA GLY A 83 10.65 28.32 -12.77
C GLY A 83 10.26 29.32 -13.87
N SER A 84 9.00 29.73 -13.86
CA SER A 84 8.45 30.70 -14.81
C SER A 84 8.59 32.10 -14.27
N PHE A 85 8.99 33.03 -15.14
CA PHE A 85 9.19 34.45 -14.87
C PHE A 85 8.46 35.30 -15.92
N SER A 86 7.81 36.38 -15.46
CA SER A 86 7.16 37.35 -16.31
C SER A 86 8.12 38.53 -16.54
N PHE A 87 8.54 38.74 -17.80
CA PHE A 87 9.45 39.80 -18.18
C PHE A 87 8.67 40.96 -18.83
N ILE A 88 8.07 41.79 -17.97
CA ILE A 88 7.16 42.87 -18.37
C ILE A 88 7.87 44.23 -18.43
N THR A 89 8.93 44.42 -17.64
CA THR A 89 9.69 45.67 -17.52
C THR A 89 10.99 45.60 -18.30
N LYS A 90 11.50 46.77 -18.73
CA LYS A 90 12.73 46.90 -19.50
C LYS A 90 13.93 46.18 -18.96
N THR A 91 14.01 46.06 -17.65
CA THR A 91 15.08 45.33 -16.93
C THR A 91 14.49 44.54 -15.79
N VAL A 92 14.76 43.24 -15.77
CA VAL A 92 14.33 42.32 -14.71
C VAL A 92 15.56 41.61 -14.17
N ASP A 93 15.78 41.73 -12.88
CA ASP A 93 16.79 40.94 -12.15
C ASP A 93 16.07 39.76 -11.49
N VAL A 94 16.36 38.53 -11.94
CA VAL A 94 15.84 37.31 -11.33
C VAL A 94 16.58 36.89 -10.07
N GLY A 95 17.61 37.69 -9.67
CA GLY A 95 18.42 37.45 -8.50
C GLY A 95 19.34 36.24 -8.65
N THR A 96 19.68 35.64 -7.52
CA THR A 96 20.53 34.45 -7.52
C THR A 96 19.65 33.19 -7.67
N VAL A 97 19.88 32.43 -8.72
CA VAL A 97 19.28 31.15 -8.99
C VAL A 97 20.27 30.02 -8.70
N TYR A 98 19.79 28.89 -8.23
CA TYR A 98 20.63 27.81 -7.77
C TYR A 98 20.33 26.52 -8.55
N TYR A 99 21.38 25.86 -9.00
CA TYR A 99 21.27 24.49 -9.51
C TYR A 99 22.17 23.59 -8.67
N ASN A 100 21.86 22.32 -8.63
CA ASN A 100 22.70 21.37 -7.88
C ASN A 100 23.35 20.42 -8.88
N SER A 101 24.66 20.55 -9.06
CA SER A 101 25.45 19.70 -9.96
C SER A 101 25.58 18.27 -9.45
N ASP A 102 25.37 18.05 -8.15
CA ASP A 102 25.48 16.70 -7.54
C ASP A 102 24.16 15.93 -7.55
N VAL A 103 23.03 16.56 -7.85
CA VAL A 103 21.77 15.83 -8.00
C VAL A 103 21.70 15.23 -9.39
N THR A 104 22.44 14.15 -9.60
CA THR A 104 22.10 13.24 -10.68
C THR A 104 20.80 12.54 -10.27
N ALA A 105 19.89 12.35 -11.24
CA ALA A 105 18.71 11.51 -11.05
C ALA A 105 19.09 10.09 -10.55
N ASP A 106 20.34 9.73 -10.58
CA ASP A 106 20.98 8.50 -10.16
C ASP A 106 21.08 8.36 -8.64
N ASP A 107 21.33 9.46 -7.89
CA ASP A 107 21.38 9.42 -6.42
C ASP A 107 19.99 9.16 -5.82
N LYS A 108 18.92 9.69 -6.42
CA LYS A 108 17.54 9.37 -6.05
C LYS A 108 17.19 7.90 -6.31
N MET A 109 17.63 7.33 -7.42
CA MET A 109 17.42 5.90 -7.71
C MET A 109 18.15 4.98 -6.73
N ASN A 110 19.31 5.37 -6.25
CA ASN A 110 20.07 4.55 -5.29
C ASN A 110 19.38 4.51 -3.91
N VAL A 111 18.82 5.62 -3.48
CA VAL A 111 18.01 5.68 -2.24
C VAL A 111 16.69 4.90 -2.42
N ASP A 112 16.02 5.03 -3.56
CA ASP A 112 14.79 4.31 -3.88
C ASP A 112 15.00 2.79 -3.93
N ASN A 113 16.11 2.32 -4.49
CA ASN A 113 16.46 0.90 -4.51
C ASN A 113 16.70 0.34 -3.10
N THR A 114 17.25 1.13 -2.20
CA THR A 114 17.50 0.73 -0.81
C THR A 114 16.18 0.69 -0.03
N ALA A 115 15.32 1.66 -0.21
CA ALA A 115 14.04 1.77 0.48
C ALA A 115 13.03 0.69 0.08
N SER A 116 13.02 0.26 -1.19
CA SER A 116 12.10 -0.76 -1.69
C SER A 116 12.28 -2.15 -1.07
N VAL A 117 13.36 -2.37 -0.35
CA VAL A 117 13.62 -3.62 0.39
C VAL A 117 13.01 -3.61 1.79
N SER A 118 12.66 -2.43 2.30
CA SER A 118 12.21 -2.29 3.69
C SER A 118 10.81 -2.85 3.97
N ILE A 119 9.99 -3.09 2.94
CA ILE A 119 8.63 -3.56 3.10
C ILE A 119 8.56 -5.04 2.75
N SER A 120 8.16 -5.87 3.71
CA SER A 120 7.75 -7.23 3.42
C SER A 120 6.41 -7.16 2.66
N GLU A 121 6.46 -7.39 1.37
CA GLU A 121 5.29 -7.41 0.48
C GLU A 121 4.25 -8.47 0.90
N THR A 122 4.59 -9.28 1.89
CA THR A 122 3.83 -10.44 2.36
C THR A 122 2.82 -10.11 3.44
N ASP A 123 2.97 -8.98 4.13
CA ASP A 123 2.13 -8.63 5.28
C ASP A 123 0.86 -7.85 4.89
N LEU A 124 0.69 -7.52 3.61
CA LEU A 124 -0.33 -6.58 3.14
C LEU A 124 -1.75 -7.12 3.06
N LYS A 125 -1.97 -8.44 3.08
CA LYS A 125 -3.33 -9.04 3.10
C LYS A 125 -3.67 -9.80 4.39
N GLY A 126 -3.02 -9.50 5.49
CA GLY A 126 -3.20 -10.24 6.75
C GLY A 126 -3.67 -9.42 7.94
N GLY A 127 -4.40 -8.33 7.77
CA GLY A 127 -4.95 -7.51 8.88
C GLY A 127 -3.89 -6.69 9.64
N ALA A 128 -2.65 -6.72 9.24
CA ALA A 128 -1.60 -5.91 9.82
C ALA A 128 -1.27 -4.75 8.88
N GLY A 129 -1.57 -3.58 9.31
CA GLY A 129 -1.49 -2.31 8.63
C GLY A 129 -0.50 -2.15 7.49
N GLN A 130 -0.92 -1.40 6.54
CA GLN A 130 -0.16 -1.02 5.37
C GLN A 130 1.16 -0.36 5.79
N ALA A 131 2.28 -0.96 5.44
CA ALA A 131 3.55 -0.25 5.49
C ALA A 131 3.51 0.90 4.47
N VAL A 132 4.06 2.04 4.84
CA VAL A 132 4.11 3.20 3.95
C VAL A 132 4.84 2.82 2.66
N SER A 133 4.21 3.08 1.53
CA SER A 133 4.73 2.66 0.24
C SER A 133 6.10 3.28 -0.05
N SER A 134 7.06 2.47 -0.51
CA SER A 134 8.34 2.94 -1.05
C SER A 134 8.16 3.94 -2.21
N SER A 135 6.97 3.99 -2.80
CA SER A 135 6.65 4.96 -3.84
C SER A 135 6.73 6.41 -3.37
N LEU A 136 6.60 6.67 -2.08
CA LEU A 136 6.65 8.00 -1.51
C LEU A 136 8.07 8.54 -1.29
N ASN A 137 9.09 7.69 -1.29
CA ASN A 137 10.48 8.12 -1.09
C ASN A 137 10.98 9.06 -2.19
N ALA A 138 10.43 8.97 -3.39
CA ALA A 138 10.72 9.87 -4.50
C ALA A 138 9.97 11.21 -4.41
N SER A 139 9.15 11.42 -3.36
CA SER A 139 8.43 12.67 -3.18
C SER A 139 9.37 13.85 -2.98
N ARG A 140 9.01 15.00 -3.55
CA ARG A 140 9.68 16.27 -3.29
C ARG A 140 9.33 16.86 -1.92
N ASP A 141 8.40 16.25 -1.22
CA ASP A 141 7.98 16.65 0.12
C ASP A 141 9.00 16.14 1.15
N ALA A 142 9.58 17.06 1.95
CA ALA A 142 10.61 16.74 2.92
C ALA A 142 10.14 15.80 4.04
N PHE A 143 8.85 15.86 4.40
CA PHE A 143 8.27 14.93 5.37
C PHE A 143 8.16 13.53 4.78
N LEU A 144 7.49 13.38 3.63
CA LEU A 144 7.24 12.07 3.05
C LEU A 144 8.48 11.32 2.62
N SER A 145 9.41 11.99 1.95
CA SER A 145 10.62 11.34 1.46
C SER A 145 11.42 10.67 2.57
N THR A 146 11.37 11.24 3.78
CA THR A 146 12.05 10.69 4.96
C THR A 146 11.14 9.74 5.74
N ALA A 147 9.92 10.17 6.08
CA ALA A 147 8.99 9.39 6.92
C ALA A 147 8.67 8.01 6.32
N THR A 148 8.43 7.92 5.02
CA THR A 148 8.12 6.66 4.34
C THR A 148 9.26 5.65 4.41
N PHE A 149 10.47 6.14 4.47
CA PHE A 149 11.66 5.32 4.56
C PHE A 149 11.92 4.85 5.99
N VAL A 150 12.05 5.81 6.92
CA VAL A 150 12.50 5.51 8.30
C VAL A 150 11.40 4.92 9.17
N PHE A 151 10.13 5.26 8.93
CA PHE A 151 9.02 4.79 9.77
C PHE A 151 8.39 3.46 9.32
N SER A 152 8.86 2.89 8.22
CA SER A 152 8.33 1.62 7.68
C SER A 152 8.43 0.45 8.68
N ASN A 153 9.47 0.42 9.51
CA ASN A 153 9.67 -0.63 10.51
C ASN A 153 8.60 -0.63 11.62
N ALA A 154 7.97 0.52 11.89
CA ALA A 154 6.95 0.71 12.90
C ALA A 154 5.51 0.59 12.36
N ARG A 155 5.31 0.15 11.12
CA ARG A 155 4.00 0.09 10.44
C ARG A 155 3.29 1.44 10.42
N PHE A 156 4.05 2.52 10.30
CA PHE A 156 3.52 3.88 10.29
C PHE A 156 2.56 4.08 9.11
N ARG A 157 1.40 4.66 9.39
CA ARG A 157 0.41 5.12 8.41
C ARG A 157 0.37 6.62 8.42
N ILE A 158 0.42 7.24 7.26
CA ILE A 158 0.31 8.69 7.13
C ILE A 158 -1.04 9.12 7.69
N ARG A 159 -1.02 10.03 8.68
CA ARG A 159 -2.21 10.55 9.36
C ARG A 159 -3.10 9.46 9.98
N GLY A 160 -2.56 8.26 10.16
CA GLY A 160 -3.31 7.11 10.65
C GLY A 160 -4.38 6.58 9.68
N TYR A 161 -4.39 7.03 8.42
CA TYR A 161 -5.38 6.62 7.44
C TYR A 161 -5.12 5.20 6.95
N ASP A 162 -6.19 4.46 6.70
CA ASP A 162 -6.14 3.18 6.02
C ASP A 162 -5.97 3.38 4.50
N TYR A 163 -5.56 2.31 3.82
CA TYR A 163 -5.15 2.32 2.42
C TYR A 163 -6.24 2.76 1.43
N GLU A 164 -7.49 2.55 1.76
CA GLU A 164 -8.64 2.96 0.95
C GLU A 164 -8.80 4.48 0.85
N ASN A 165 -8.08 5.24 1.67
CA ASN A 165 -8.05 6.70 1.64
C ASN A 165 -7.01 7.27 0.69
N PHE A 166 -6.24 6.41 0.01
CA PHE A 166 -5.26 6.75 -1.00
C PHE A 166 -5.67 6.19 -2.36
N THR A 167 -5.52 6.99 -3.41
CA THR A 167 -5.81 6.54 -4.77
C THR A 167 -4.51 6.32 -5.53
N THR A 168 -4.34 5.17 -6.17
CA THR A 168 -3.14 4.83 -6.92
C THR A 168 -3.48 4.58 -8.39
N TYR A 169 -2.71 5.21 -9.27
CA TYR A 169 -2.82 5.08 -10.71
C TYR A 169 -1.55 4.46 -11.31
N MET A 170 -1.72 3.69 -12.37
CA MET A 170 -0.61 3.20 -13.20
C MET A 170 -0.94 3.45 -14.65
N ASN A 171 -0.07 4.18 -15.36
CA ASN A 171 -0.29 4.57 -16.76
C ASN A 171 -1.69 5.13 -17.06
N GLY A 172 -2.26 5.89 -16.12
CA GLY A 172 -3.55 6.54 -16.27
C GLY A 172 -4.78 5.75 -15.84
N ILE A 173 -4.66 4.48 -15.37
CA ILE A 173 -5.79 3.72 -14.80
C ILE A 173 -5.68 3.59 -13.28
N PRO A 174 -6.81 3.63 -12.54
CA PRO A 174 -6.81 3.33 -11.10
C PRO A 174 -6.55 1.83 -10.88
N ILE A 175 -5.75 1.50 -9.86
CA ILE A 175 -5.35 0.11 -9.56
C ILE A 175 -5.76 -0.37 -8.16
N ASN A 176 -6.46 0.46 -7.37
CA ASN A 176 -7.05 0.03 -6.10
C ASN A 176 -8.04 -1.12 -6.33
N ASP A 177 -8.05 -2.09 -5.44
CA ASP A 177 -9.02 -3.20 -5.44
C ASP A 177 -10.41 -2.67 -5.09
N LEU A 178 -11.46 -3.18 -5.76
CA LEU A 178 -12.82 -2.70 -5.52
C LEU A 178 -13.50 -3.39 -4.33
N GLU A 179 -12.98 -4.52 -3.84
CA GLU A 179 -13.54 -5.24 -2.69
C GLU A 179 -13.20 -4.57 -1.36
N ASP A 180 -11.96 -4.07 -1.23
CA ASP A 180 -11.40 -3.55 0.02
C ASP A 180 -10.70 -2.20 -0.11
N GLY A 181 -10.56 -1.64 -1.32
CA GLY A 181 -9.86 -0.38 -1.60
C GLY A 181 -8.33 -0.47 -1.55
N ALA A 182 -7.75 -1.63 -1.27
CA ALA A 182 -6.31 -1.82 -1.12
C ALA A 182 -5.56 -1.78 -2.45
N VAL A 183 -4.27 -1.44 -2.37
CA VAL A 183 -3.32 -1.64 -3.47
C VAL A 183 -2.36 -2.75 -3.08
N PHE A 184 -2.37 -3.85 -3.81
CA PHE A 184 -1.44 -4.94 -3.57
C PHE A 184 -0.12 -4.70 -4.29
N TRP A 185 0.82 -4.04 -3.61
CA TRP A 185 2.15 -3.68 -4.13
C TRP A 185 2.99 -4.90 -4.56
N GLY A 186 2.66 -6.08 -4.05
CA GLY A 186 3.29 -7.34 -4.44
C GLY A 186 3.11 -7.70 -5.92
N GLN A 187 2.06 -7.18 -6.60
CA GLN A 187 1.79 -7.45 -8.02
C GLN A 187 2.91 -7.01 -8.96
N TRP A 188 3.75 -6.04 -8.56
CA TRP A 188 4.93 -5.59 -9.29
C TRP A 188 6.21 -5.58 -8.43
N GLY A 189 6.18 -6.34 -7.34
CA GLY A 189 7.34 -6.49 -6.49
C GLY A 189 8.57 -6.98 -7.25
N GLY A 190 9.71 -6.34 -7.01
CA GLY A 190 10.97 -6.65 -7.72
C GLY A 190 11.16 -5.92 -9.06
N LEU A 191 10.26 -5.00 -9.46
CA LEU A 191 10.35 -4.22 -10.70
C LEU A 191 10.76 -2.76 -10.46
N ASN A 192 11.53 -2.47 -9.43
CA ASN A 192 11.85 -1.12 -8.96
C ASN A 192 12.44 -0.22 -10.04
N ASN A 193 13.29 -0.77 -10.93
CA ASN A 193 13.97 -0.01 -11.96
C ASN A 193 13.04 0.57 -13.03
N VAL A 194 11.82 0.08 -13.13
CA VAL A 194 10.80 0.56 -14.11
C VAL A 194 9.62 1.26 -13.44
N MET A 195 9.61 1.36 -12.10
CA MET A 195 8.57 2.01 -11.31
C MET A 195 9.04 3.34 -10.68
N TRP A 196 10.09 3.96 -11.19
CA TRP A 196 10.69 5.15 -10.59
C TRP A 196 10.00 6.46 -11.00
N ASN A 197 9.38 6.50 -12.20
CA ASN A 197 8.70 7.71 -12.68
C ASN A 197 7.32 7.82 -12.01
N ARG A 198 7.24 8.68 -11.02
CA ARG A 198 6.09 8.81 -10.13
C ARG A 198 5.69 10.25 -9.93
N ASP A 199 4.39 10.47 -9.86
CA ASP A 199 3.80 11.73 -9.42
C ASP A 199 2.96 11.47 -8.16
N ASN A 200 3.15 12.28 -7.13
CA ASN A 200 2.53 12.07 -5.82
C ASN A 200 1.91 13.37 -5.34
N SER A 201 0.68 13.27 -4.87
CA SER A 201 -0.02 14.32 -4.12
C SER A 201 -0.32 13.80 -2.73
N ILE A 202 -0.25 14.65 -1.73
CA ILE A 202 -0.50 14.30 -0.33
C ILE A 202 -1.68 15.09 0.18
N GLY A 203 -2.49 14.43 1.01
CA GLY A 203 -3.67 15.04 1.58
C GLY A 203 -4.60 15.54 0.49
N LEU A 204 -5.06 16.75 0.64
CA LEU A 204 -6.07 17.34 -0.24
C LEU A 204 -5.49 18.14 -1.42
N GLN A 205 -4.19 18.08 -1.65
CA GLN A 205 -3.57 18.84 -2.76
C GLN A 205 -4.12 18.42 -4.12
N PRO A 206 -4.22 19.35 -5.09
CA PRO A 206 -4.72 19.07 -6.44
C PRO A 206 -3.77 18.17 -7.20
N THR A 207 -4.31 17.35 -8.10
CA THR A 207 -3.54 16.50 -9.03
C THR A 207 -3.93 16.77 -10.47
N THR A 208 -3.10 16.33 -11.42
CA THR A 208 -3.37 16.40 -12.87
C THR A 208 -3.86 15.07 -13.44
N PHE A 209 -4.16 14.08 -12.61
CA PHE A 209 -4.49 12.73 -13.08
C PHE A 209 -5.68 12.08 -12.36
N THR A 210 -6.16 12.62 -11.25
CA THR A 210 -7.32 12.10 -10.51
C THR A 210 -7.89 13.14 -9.55
N PHE A 211 -9.13 12.94 -9.08
CA PHE A 211 -9.66 13.67 -7.93
C PHE A 211 -8.83 13.37 -6.68
N GLY A 212 -8.45 12.10 -6.46
CA GLY A 212 -7.62 11.63 -5.33
C GLY A 212 -8.39 11.43 -4.02
N GLY A 213 -7.88 10.55 -3.17
CA GLY A 213 -8.37 10.33 -1.82
C GLY A 213 -7.95 11.42 -0.83
N ILE A 214 -8.49 11.41 0.39
CA ILE A 214 -8.12 12.38 1.45
C ILE A 214 -6.69 12.19 1.96
N GLY A 215 -6.12 11.00 1.80
CA GLY A 215 -4.71 10.71 2.12
C GLY A 215 -3.75 11.13 1.01
N GLY A 216 -4.29 11.36 -0.19
CA GLY A 216 -3.50 11.71 -1.37
C GLY A 216 -3.70 10.78 -2.55
N ALA A 217 -2.88 10.99 -3.58
CA ALA A 217 -2.91 10.22 -4.80
C ALA A 217 -1.49 9.92 -5.31
N TYR A 218 -1.33 8.74 -5.92
CA TYR A 218 -0.07 8.28 -6.50
C TYR A 218 -0.28 7.92 -7.96
N SER A 219 0.62 8.33 -8.82
CA SER A 219 0.65 7.93 -10.23
C SER A 219 2.01 7.35 -10.57
N ILE A 220 2.02 6.20 -11.21
CA ILE A 220 3.23 5.55 -11.76
C ILE A 220 3.09 5.56 -13.27
N ASP A 221 3.99 6.23 -13.97
CA ASP A 221 4.07 6.19 -15.44
C ASP A 221 5.28 5.36 -15.86
N ASN A 222 5.03 4.09 -16.16
CA ASN A 222 6.05 3.13 -16.55
C ASN A 222 6.08 2.85 -18.07
N ARG A 223 5.49 3.73 -18.89
CA ARG A 223 5.58 3.66 -20.35
C ARG A 223 7.03 3.70 -20.82
N ALA A 224 7.33 3.05 -21.94
CA ALA A 224 8.70 2.84 -22.40
C ALA A 224 9.45 4.16 -22.72
N SER A 225 8.77 5.18 -23.25
CA SER A 225 9.38 6.48 -23.54
C SER A 225 9.76 7.27 -22.29
N LYS A 226 9.11 6.97 -21.15
CA LYS A 226 9.38 7.58 -19.85
C LYS A 226 10.52 6.86 -19.09
N GLN A 227 10.99 5.72 -19.60
CA GLN A 227 12.12 4.99 -19.01
C GLN A 227 13.45 5.56 -19.52
N ARG A 228 14.43 5.57 -18.63
CA ARG A 228 15.79 5.98 -18.99
C ARG A 228 16.41 4.96 -19.93
N LYS A 229 17.15 5.46 -20.92
CA LYS A 229 17.99 4.59 -21.75
C LYS A 229 19.10 3.97 -20.90
N GLN A 230 19.04 2.66 -20.66
CA GLN A 230 20.00 1.97 -19.82
C GLN A 230 19.99 0.45 -20.04
N LEU A 231 21.10 -0.16 -19.72
CA LEU A 231 21.18 -1.57 -19.34
C LEU A 231 21.67 -1.62 -17.89
N GLN A 232 20.89 -2.22 -17.01
CA GLN A 232 21.26 -2.38 -15.60
C GLN A 232 21.07 -3.84 -15.17
N VAL A 233 22.10 -4.40 -14.52
CA VAL A 233 22.01 -5.70 -13.85
C VAL A 233 22.43 -5.47 -12.41
N SER A 234 21.64 -5.98 -11.46
CA SER A 234 21.91 -5.81 -10.03
C SER A 234 21.67 -7.10 -9.25
N TYR A 235 22.51 -7.31 -8.26
CA TYR A 235 22.35 -8.34 -7.26
C TYR A 235 22.27 -7.70 -5.88
N ALA A 236 21.37 -8.23 -5.04
CA ALA A 236 21.24 -7.76 -3.66
C ALA A 236 21.09 -8.93 -2.69
N ALA A 237 21.71 -8.79 -1.53
CA ALA A 237 21.62 -9.68 -0.39
C ALA A 237 20.93 -8.97 0.80
N THR A 238 20.05 -9.68 1.50
CA THR A 238 19.33 -9.18 2.67
C THR A 238 19.03 -10.31 3.65
N ASN A 239 18.69 -10.00 4.89
CA ASN A 239 18.26 -10.98 5.89
C ASN A 239 16.77 -10.83 6.29
N ARG A 240 15.93 -10.28 5.40
CA ARG A 240 14.49 -10.11 5.66
C ARG A 240 13.66 -11.28 5.11
N SER A 241 12.53 -11.02 4.47
CA SER A 241 11.63 -12.04 3.89
C SER A 241 12.30 -12.85 2.78
N TYR A 242 13.19 -12.26 1.99
CA TYR A 242 14.06 -12.97 1.05
C TYR A 242 15.53 -12.68 1.36
N ARG A 243 16.44 -13.54 0.89
CA ARG A 243 17.90 -13.39 1.10
C ARG A 243 18.61 -12.87 -0.12
N ASN A 244 18.13 -13.19 -1.31
CA ASN A 244 18.80 -12.88 -2.57
C ASN A 244 17.81 -12.23 -3.54
N ARG A 245 18.30 -11.26 -4.31
CA ARG A 245 17.59 -10.66 -5.44
C ARG A 245 18.54 -10.46 -6.61
N LEU A 246 18.16 -10.97 -7.77
CA LEU A 246 18.79 -10.67 -9.05
C LEU A 246 17.80 -9.90 -9.92
N MET A 247 18.20 -8.80 -10.54
CA MET A 247 17.34 -8.01 -11.41
C MET A 247 18.14 -7.52 -12.62
N ALA A 248 17.51 -7.59 -13.79
CA ALA A 248 18.05 -7.07 -15.05
C ALA A 248 17.00 -6.18 -15.71
N THR A 249 17.42 -5.01 -16.20
CA THR A 249 16.57 -4.04 -16.88
C THR A 249 17.28 -3.51 -18.12
N TYR A 250 16.56 -3.49 -19.24
CA TYR A 250 17.02 -2.87 -20.48
C TYR A 250 15.94 -1.91 -21.00
N SER A 251 16.32 -0.69 -21.31
CA SER A 251 15.44 0.33 -21.88
C SER A 251 16.14 1.08 -22.99
N THR A 252 15.50 1.15 -24.15
CA THR A 252 16.07 1.81 -25.33
C THR A 252 16.05 3.32 -25.24
N GLY A 253 15.15 3.89 -24.38
CA GLY A 253 14.69 5.24 -24.53
C GLY A 253 13.96 5.43 -25.87
N LEU A 254 13.65 6.67 -26.22
CA LEU A 254 13.00 6.99 -27.50
C LEU A 254 13.99 6.89 -28.66
N LEU A 255 13.69 6.03 -29.63
CA LEU A 255 14.47 5.81 -30.84
C LEU A 255 14.05 6.76 -31.98
N LYS A 256 14.96 7.01 -32.97
CA LYS A 256 14.73 7.93 -34.09
C LYS A 256 13.43 7.69 -34.88
N LYS A 257 12.93 6.44 -34.91
CA LYS A 257 11.68 6.08 -35.59
C LYS A 257 10.44 6.18 -34.69
N GLY A 258 10.53 6.81 -33.53
CA GLY A 258 9.44 6.98 -32.58
C GLY A 258 9.07 5.71 -31.80
N TRP A 259 9.91 4.68 -31.77
CA TRP A 259 9.71 3.51 -30.94
C TRP A 259 10.47 3.63 -29.62
N ALA A 260 9.90 3.13 -28.56
CA ALA A 260 10.57 2.89 -27.29
C ALA A 260 10.22 1.50 -26.75
N VAL A 261 11.21 0.81 -26.17
CA VAL A 261 11.02 -0.52 -25.56
C VAL A 261 11.73 -0.55 -24.22
N SER A 262 11.06 -1.07 -23.22
CA SER A 262 11.63 -1.32 -21.90
C SER A 262 11.25 -2.71 -21.41
N VAL A 263 12.26 -3.47 -20.95
CA VAL A 263 12.10 -4.84 -20.43
C VAL A 263 12.80 -4.92 -19.07
N SER A 264 12.16 -5.57 -18.11
CA SER A 264 12.78 -5.86 -16.82
C SER A 264 12.36 -7.23 -16.31
N ALA A 265 13.28 -7.94 -15.69
CA ALA A 265 13.01 -9.20 -15.01
C ALA A 265 13.76 -9.26 -13.70
N SER A 266 13.19 -9.93 -12.71
CA SER A 266 13.87 -10.18 -11.45
C SER A 266 13.50 -11.51 -10.82
N ARG A 267 14.37 -12.01 -9.95
CA ARG A 267 14.12 -13.13 -9.05
C ARG A 267 14.50 -12.74 -7.63
N ARG A 268 13.65 -13.10 -6.68
CA ARG A 268 13.87 -12.94 -5.23
C ARG A 268 13.66 -14.30 -4.58
N TRP A 269 14.62 -14.77 -3.75
CA TRP A 269 14.48 -16.08 -3.13
C TRP A 269 15.16 -16.18 -1.77
N ALA A 270 14.61 -17.06 -0.94
CA ALA A 270 15.18 -17.52 0.32
C ALA A 270 14.61 -18.88 0.66
N ASN A 271 15.45 -19.82 1.08
CA ASN A 271 15.00 -21.06 1.67
C ASN A 271 14.41 -20.83 3.06
N GLU A 272 14.95 -19.85 3.79
CA GLU A 272 14.42 -19.35 5.05
C GLU A 272 14.64 -17.84 5.15
N GLY A 273 13.56 -17.12 5.54
CA GLY A 273 13.60 -15.69 5.79
C GLY A 273 14.19 -15.34 7.18
N TYR A 274 13.86 -14.13 7.68
CA TYR A 274 14.25 -13.70 9.03
C TYR A 274 13.56 -14.52 10.12
N VAL A 275 12.27 -14.83 9.91
CA VAL A 275 11.47 -15.64 10.81
C VAL A 275 11.57 -17.10 10.38
N GLN A 276 11.81 -17.98 11.34
CA GLN A 276 11.97 -19.42 11.13
C GLN A 276 10.73 -20.05 10.48
N GLY A 277 10.96 -21.00 9.56
CA GLY A 277 9.90 -21.69 8.82
C GLY A 277 9.25 -20.86 7.72
N THR A 278 9.66 -19.59 7.53
CA THR A 278 9.25 -18.80 6.36
C THR A 278 10.21 -19.05 5.20
N PHE A 279 9.71 -18.94 3.97
CA PHE A 279 10.52 -19.00 2.75
C PHE A 279 9.97 -18.02 1.73
N TYR A 280 10.73 -17.73 0.69
CA TYR A 280 10.31 -16.83 -0.38
C TYR A 280 10.84 -17.32 -1.72
N ASP A 281 9.96 -17.41 -2.72
CA ASP A 281 10.30 -17.62 -4.12
C ASP A 281 9.41 -16.74 -4.99
N GLY A 282 10.00 -15.73 -5.61
CA GLY A 282 9.27 -14.76 -6.41
C GLY A 282 10.04 -14.38 -7.66
N TYR A 283 9.33 -14.31 -8.77
CA TYR A 283 9.79 -13.81 -10.05
C TYR A 283 9.06 -12.52 -10.38
N SER A 284 9.58 -11.74 -11.29
CA SER A 284 8.87 -10.59 -11.82
C SER A 284 9.28 -10.36 -13.26
N TYR A 285 8.33 -9.88 -14.04
CA TYR A 285 8.54 -9.53 -15.44
C TYR A 285 7.82 -8.24 -15.80
N PHE A 286 8.40 -7.49 -16.69
CA PHE A 286 7.88 -6.24 -17.22
C PHE A 286 8.28 -6.09 -18.68
N LEU A 287 7.32 -5.68 -19.49
CA LEU A 287 7.51 -5.28 -20.88
C LEU A 287 6.68 -4.03 -21.13
N SER A 288 7.29 -2.99 -21.68
CA SER A 288 6.56 -1.83 -22.21
C SER A 288 7.08 -1.53 -23.60
N VAL A 289 6.16 -1.41 -24.56
CA VAL A 289 6.43 -1.03 -25.93
C VAL A 289 5.59 0.17 -26.26
N GLU A 290 6.22 1.21 -26.78
CA GLU A 290 5.54 2.47 -27.12
C GLU A 290 5.93 2.92 -28.52
N LYS A 291 4.94 3.49 -29.23
CA LYS A 291 5.09 4.06 -30.55
C LYS A 291 4.55 5.49 -30.56
N LEU A 292 5.39 6.43 -30.91
CA LEU A 292 4.96 7.77 -31.29
C LEU A 292 4.43 7.75 -32.74
N ILE A 293 3.21 8.26 -32.95
CA ILE A 293 2.52 8.32 -34.22
C ILE A 293 2.34 9.79 -34.55
N GLY A 294 3.16 10.26 -35.48
CA GLY A 294 3.29 11.71 -35.73
C GLY A 294 3.89 12.44 -34.53
N GLU A 295 3.57 13.69 -34.34
CA GLU A 295 4.04 14.53 -33.24
C GLU A 295 3.07 14.54 -32.06
N ASN A 296 1.82 14.15 -32.28
CA ASN A 296 0.71 14.40 -31.36
C ASN A 296 0.17 13.16 -30.68
N HIS A 297 0.48 11.96 -31.14
CA HIS A 297 -0.07 10.74 -30.58
C HIS A 297 1.03 9.80 -30.11
N SER A 298 0.80 9.14 -28.97
CA SER A 298 1.57 7.96 -28.58
C SER A 298 0.64 6.81 -28.21
N LEU A 299 1.05 5.59 -28.53
CA LEU A 299 0.35 4.37 -28.14
C LEU A 299 1.35 3.45 -27.42
N ALA A 300 1.05 3.11 -26.19
CA ALA A 300 1.89 2.27 -25.35
C ALA A 300 1.14 1.02 -24.89
N LEU A 301 1.76 -0.13 -24.98
CA LEU A 301 1.31 -1.37 -24.36
C LEU A 301 2.29 -1.74 -23.27
N THR A 302 1.79 -1.91 -22.05
CA THR A 302 2.58 -2.36 -20.88
C THR A 302 2.00 -3.66 -20.35
N ALA A 303 2.87 -4.63 -20.10
CA ALA A 303 2.55 -5.91 -19.47
C ALA A 303 3.49 -6.15 -18.29
N LEU A 304 2.95 -6.54 -17.14
CA LEU A 304 3.74 -6.82 -15.95
C LEU A 304 3.10 -7.86 -15.05
N GLY A 305 3.92 -8.50 -14.23
CA GLY A 305 3.47 -9.44 -13.21
C GLY A 305 4.61 -9.87 -12.30
N ALA A 306 4.24 -10.35 -11.10
CA ALA A 306 5.19 -10.81 -10.10
C ALA A 306 4.68 -12.08 -9.40
N PRO A 307 4.74 -13.25 -10.04
CA PRO A 307 4.41 -14.51 -9.39
C PRO A 307 5.27 -14.72 -8.14
N THR A 308 4.60 -14.97 -7.01
CA THR A 308 5.26 -15.09 -5.72
C THR A 308 4.66 -16.24 -4.91
N ARG A 309 5.53 -17.10 -4.35
CA ARG A 309 5.19 -18.14 -3.40
C ARG A 309 6.02 -17.94 -2.12
N ASN A 310 5.35 -17.87 -0.97
CA ASN A 310 6.04 -17.61 0.28
C ASN A 310 5.37 -18.26 1.50
N GLY A 311 6.17 -18.80 2.40
CA GLY A 311 5.73 -19.27 3.71
C GLY A 311 5.55 -18.10 4.67
N ARG A 312 4.43 -18.07 5.40
CA ARG A 312 4.05 -16.94 6.26
C ARG A 312 4.31 -17.22 7.73
N SER A 313 4.53 -16.17 8.51
CA SER A 313 4.50 -16.19 9.96
C SER A 313 3.17 -15.66 10.48
N ALA A 314 2.89 -15.92 11.76
CA ALA A 314 1.75 -15.37 12.49
C ALA A 314 2.19 -14.68 13.78
N ALA A 315 1.35 -13.79 14.31
CA ALA A 315 1.49 -13.28 15.65
C ALA A 315 1.25 -14.39 16.67
N ALA A 316 1.98 -14.37 17.79
CA ALA A 316 1.78 -15.28 18.89
C ALA A 316 1.54 -14.52 20.21
N THR A 317 1.13 -15.24 21.24
CA THR A 317 1.01 -14.72 22.60
C THR A 317 2.39 -14.49 23.21
N GLN A 318 2.49 -13.61 24.21
CA GLN A 318 3.75 -13.40 24.91
C GLN A 318 4.27 -14.68 25.57
N GLU A 319 3.38 -15.50 26.11
CA GLU A 319 3.74 -16.82 26.68
C GLU A 319 4.49 -17.70 25.68
N MET A 320 4.01 -17.77 24.42
CA MET A 320 4.70 -18.57 23.40
C MET A 320 6.05 -17.99 22.99
N TYR A 321 6.20 -16.66 22.96
CA TYR A 321 7.49 -16.02 22.73
C TYR A 321 8.48 -16.31 23.86
N ASP A 322 8.02 -16.28 25.12
CA ASP A 322 8.83 -16.58 26.32
C ASP A 322 9.23 -18.06 26.37
N LEU A 323 8.32 -18.96 26.02
CA LEU A 323 8.60 -20.40 25.92
C LEU A 323 9.58 -20.73 24.80
N ALA A 324 9.49 -20.01 23.69
CA ALA A 324 10.43 -20.17 22.57
C ALA A 324 11.78 -19.45 22.78
N GLY A 325 11.89 -18.58 23.78
CA GLY A 325 13.06 -17.73 23.99
C GLY A 325 13.31 -16.74 22.85
N SER A 326 12.27 -16.43 22.07
CA SER A 326 12.40 -15.60 20.86
C SER A 326 11.11 -14.89 20.50
N ASN A 327 11.18 -13.58 20.26
CA ASN A 327 10.07 -12.77 19.76
C ASN A 327 9.73 -13.05 18.27
N TYR A 328 10.36 -14.04 17.66
CA TYR A 328 10.17 -14.46 16.26
C TYR A 328 9.65 -15.90 16.15
N TYR A 329 9.05 -16.43 17.23
CA TYR A 329 8.35 -17.69 17.17
C TYR A 329 7.25 -17.66 16.10
N ASN A 330 7.14 -18.76 15.35
CA ASN A 330 6.16 -18.90 14.27
C ASN A 330 5.43 -20.25 14.42
N PRO A 331 4.12 -20.26 14.70
CA PRO A 331 3.33 -21.48 14.86
C PRO A 331 2.95 -22.15 13.53
N ASN A 332 3.22 -21.52 12.39
CA ASN A 332 2.71 -21.95 11.08
C ASN A 332 3.50 -23.10 10.45
N TRP A 333 4.55 -23.59 11.04
CA TRP A 333 5.41 -24.60 10.44
C TRP A 333 5.74 -25.75 11.40
N GLY A 334 6.19 -26.86 10.87
CA GLY A 334 6.71 -27.99 11.60
C GLY A 334 7.65 -28.84 10.74
N TYR A 335 8.23 -29.88 11.33
CA TYR A 335 9.05 -30.82 10.60
C TYR A 335 8.20 -31.94 9.98
N GLN A 336 8.44 -32.21 8.71
CA GLN A 336 7.92 -33.36 7.98
C GLN A 336 9.10 -34.06 7.27
N ASN A 337 9.34 -35.30 7.59
CA ASN A 337 10.49 -36.06 7.04
C ASN A 337 11.82 -35.28 7.18
N GLY A 338 12.05 -34.65 8.33
CA GLY A 338 13.25 -33.86 8.63
C GLY A 338 13.35 -32.51 7.91
N LYS A 339 12.36 -32.11 7.11
CA LYS A 339 12.31 -30.82 6.40
C LYS A 339 11.26 -29.91 7.02
N LYS A 340 11.53 -28.61 7.03
CA LYS A 340 10.56 -27.60 7.47
C LYS A 340 9.43 -27.48 6.44
N ARG A 341 8.19 -27.67 6.88
CA ARG A 341 6.97 -27.47 6.10
C ARG A 341 6.12 -26.40 6.77
N ASN A 342 5.76 -25.36 6.00
CA ASN A 342 4.86 -24.30 6.45
C ASN A 342 3.43 -24.62 6.00
N ALA A 343 2.47 -24.55 6.91
CA ALA A 343 1.05 -24.80 6.61
C ALA A 343 0.38 -23.58 5.93
N VAL A 344 0.96 -22.39 6.14
CA VAL A 344 0.38 -21.13 5.64
C VAL A 344 1.27 -20.57 4.53
N VAL A 345 0.98 -20.98 3.31
CA VAL A 345 1.73 -20.59 2.12
C VAL A 345 0.87 -19.66 1.27
N GLY A 346 1.38 -18.46 1.01
CA GLY A 346 0.81 -17.54 0.02
C GLY A 346 1.30 -17.89 -1.38
N ASN A 347 0.40 -17.89 -2.36
CA ASN A 347 0.70 -18.05 -3.77
C ASN A 347 -0.11 -17.03 -4.56
N THR A 348 0.56 -16.08 -5.20
CA THR A 348 -0.11 -14.98 -5.89
C THR A 348 0.51 -14.75 -7.25
N HIS A 349 -0.35 -14.68 -8.26
CA HIS A 349 0.02 -14.23 -9.60
C HIS A 349 -1.18 -13.56 -10.26
N GLN A 350 -1.12 -12.25 -10.37
CA GLN A 350 -2.15 -11.41 -10.99
C GLN A 350 -1.49 -10.47 -12.00
N PRO A 351 -1.23 -10.95 -13.23
CA PRO A 351 -0.66 -10.14 -14.31
C PRO A 351 -1.59 -8.99 -14.71
N MET A 352 -0.98 -7.90 -15.14
CA MET A 352 -1.65 -6.69 -15.58
C MET A 352 -1.19 -6.29 -16.98
N PHE A 353 -2.14 -5.94 -17.84
CA PHE A 353 -1.93 -5.39 -19.18
C PHE A 353 -2.59 -4.02 -19.25
N ILE A 354 -1.85 -3.02 -19.75
CA ILE A 354 -2.36 -1.65 -19.87
C ILE A 354 -2.04 -1.15 -21.27
N LEU A 355 -3.07 -0.75 -22.01
CA LEU A 355 -2.98 -0.03 -23.27
C LEU A 355 -3.25 1.45 -23.00
N THR A 356 -2.28 2.30 -23.33
CA THR A 356 -2.36 3.74 -23.09
C THR A 356 -2.20 4.51 -24.39
N HIS A 357 -3.14 5.40 -24.66
CA HIS A 357 -3.08 6.37 -25.76
C HIS A 357 -2.98 7.77 -25.18
N GLU A 358 -1.95 8.49 -25.52
CA GLU A 358 -1.79 9.91 -25.21
C GLU A 358 -1.96 10.73 -26.51
N TRP A 359 -2.87 11.67 -26.47
CA TRP A 359 -3.12 12.61 -27.56
C TRP A 359 -2.80 14.03 -27.09
N LYS A 360 -1.76 14.63 -27.67
CA LYS A 360 -1.44 16.05 -27.54
C LYS A 360 -2.29 16.80 -28.55
N ILE A 361 -3.43 17.31 -28.11
CA ILE A 361 -4.38 18.01 -28.98
C ILE A 361 -3.73 19.28 -29.52
N ASN A 362 -3.05 20.01 -28.65
CA ASN A 362 -2.21 21.16 -28.95
C ASN A 362 -1.18 21.32 -27.80
N ASN A 363 -0.44 22.45 -27.80
CA ASN A 363 0.57 22.75 -26.80
C ASN A 363 -0.01 22.95 -25.39
N GLN A 364 -1.30 23.25 -25.25
CA GLN A 364 -1.99 23.55 -24.01
C GLN A 364 -2.89 22.39 -23.55
N SER A 365 -3.27 21.49 -24.46
CA SER A 365 -4.28 20.46 -24.20
C SER A 365 -3.78 19.07 -24.51
N SER A 366 -4.02 18.15 -23.61
CA SER A 366 -3.73 16.71 -23.78
C SER A 366 -4.86 15.84 -23.26
N LEU A 367 -5.02 14.69 -23.89
CA LEU A 367 -5.95 13.64 -23.48
C LEU A 367 -5.17 12.33 -23.31
N LEU A 368 -5.22 11.77 -22.11
CA LEU A 368 -4.66 10.46 -21.79
C LEU A 368 -5.80 9.48 -21.61
N THR A 369 -5.91 8.47 -22.47
CA THR A 369 -6.90 7.41 -22.35
C THR A 369 -6.21 6.06 -22.19
N SER A 370 -6.58 5.30 -21.17
CA SER A 370 -5.97 4.01 -20.87
C SER A 370 -7.03 2.97 -20.60
N ALA A 371 -6.78 1.74 -21.08
CA ALA A 371 -7.55 0.56 -20.77
C ALA A 371 -6.64 -0.49 -20.13
N GLY A 372 -7.08 -1.09 -19.01
CA GLY A 372 -6.31 -2.07 -18.29
C GLY A 372 -7.11 -3.34 -18.02
N PHE A 373 -6.41 -4.47 -18.05
CA PHE A 373 -6.95 -5.77 -17.69
C PHE A 373 -6.00 -6.49 -16.75
N THR A 374 -6.51 -6.87 -15.57
CA THR A 374 -5.80 -7.66 -14.55
C THR A 374 -6.58 -8.93 -14.32
N PHE A 375 -5.88 -10.07 -14.25
CA PHE A 375 -6.51 -11.36 -13.97
C PHE A 375 -5.58 -12.27 -13.19
N GLY A 376 -6.13 -13.33 -12.60
CA GLY A 376 -5.36 -14.38 -11.94
C GLY A 376 -5.63 -14.50 -10.46
N LYS A 377 -4.83 -15.32 -9.79
CA LYS A 377 -5.15 -15.86 -8.49
C LYS A 377 -4.28 -15.26 -7.38
N SER A 378 -4.93 -15.03 -6.24
CA SER A 378 -4.28 -14.85 -4.94
C SER A 378 -4.79 -15.97 -4.04
N ALA A 379 -3.88 -16.84 -3.57
CA ALA A 379 -4.23 -18.02 -2.82
C ALA A 379 -3.44 -18.11 -1.52
N ARG A 380 -4.05 -18.72 -0.50
CA ARG A 380 -3.41 -18.93 0.80
C ARG A 380 -3.82 -20.27 1.40
N THR A 381 -2.83 -21.12 1.70
CA THR A 381 -3.09 -22.37 2.39
C THR A 381 -3.31 -22.16 3.89
N ALA A 382 -3.99 -23.10 4.52
CA ALA A 382 -4.15 -23.21 5.97
C ALA A 382 -4.44 -24.67 6.35
N LEU A 383 -4.19 -25.01 7.62
CA LEU A 383 -4.73 -26.26 8.17
C LEU A 383 -6.24 -26.11 8.39
N ASP A 384 -6.99 -27.14 7.99
CA ASP A 384 -8.41 -27.32 8.31
C ASP A 384 -8.61 -28.74 8.90
N TRP A 385 -9.60 -28.90 9.76
CA TRP A 385 -9.86 -30.16 10.44
C TRP A 385 -11.36 -30.38 10.70
N ASN A 386 -11.75 -31.64 10.70
CA ASN A 386 -13.13 -32.04 10.90
C ASN A 386 -13.24 -32.95 12.12
N ASN A 387 -13.98 -32.50 13.14
CA ASN A 387 -14.23 -33.22 14.39
C ASN A 387 -12.97 -33.86 15.03
N ALA A 388 -11.85 -33.12 15.01
CA ALA A 388 -10.55 -33.51 15.53
C ALA A 388 -9.96 -32.41 16.42
N PRO A 389 -8.96 -32.71 17.28
CA PRO A 389 -8.25 -31.70 18.06
C PRO A 389 -7.60 -30.61 17.21
N ASP A 390 -7.51 -29.40 17.74
CA ASP A 390 -6.86 -28.28 17.03
C ASP A 390 -5.37 -28.60 16.77
N PRO A 391 -4.90 -28.62 15.52
CA PRO A 391 -3.53 -29.00 15.19
C PRO A 391 -2.51 -27.88 15.41
N ARG A 392 -2.95 -26.69 15.82
CA ARG A 392 -2.04 -25.55 16.00
C ARG A 392 -1.31 -25.64 17.32
N PRO A 393 0.02 -25.52 17.33
CA PRO A 393 0.82 -25.68 18.55
C PRO A 393 0.59 -24.57 19.58
N ASP A 394 0.12 -23.39 19.13
CA ASP A 394 -0.21 -22.24 19.98
C ASP A 394 -1.70 -22.17 20.37
N TYR A 395 -2.43 -23.27 20.23
CA TYR A 395 -3.82 -23.35 20.68
C TYR A 395 -3.89 -23.22 22.20
N TYR A 396 -4.73 -22.32 22.70
CA TYR A 396 -4.73 -21.91 24.10
C TYR A 396 -4.81 -23.07 25.11
N ARG A 397 -5.55 -24.15 24.79
CA ARG A 397 -5.69 -25.32 25.70
C ARG A 397 -4.42 -26.14 25.85
N TYR A 398 -3.44 -25.95 24.97
CA TYR A 398 -2.14 -26.64 25.08
C TYR A 398 -1.10 -25.82 25.84
N LEU A 399 -1.44 -24.58 26.18
CA LEU A 399 -0.49 -23.68 26.84
C LEU A 399 -0.45 -23.91 28.34
N PRO A 400 0.71 -23.80 28.95
CA PRO A 400 0.88 -23.94 30.39
C PRO A 400 -0.10 -23.08 31.21
N SER A 401 -0.40 -21.85 30.76
CA SER A 401 -1.35 -20.96 31.44
C SER A 401 -2.78 -21.51 31.58
N HIS A 402 -3.12 -22.62 30.91
CA HIS A 402 -4.44 -23.27 30.94
C HIS A 402 -4.40 -24.65 31.63
N ILE A 403 -3.26 -25.03 32.17
CA ILE A 403 -3.10 -26.29 32.89
C ILE A 403 -3.24 -26.02 34.39
N GLU A 404 -4.29 -26.58 35.02
CA GLU A 404 -4.56 -26.37 36.45
C GLU A 404 -3.68 -27.23 37.35
N ASP A 405 -3.31 -28.43 36.90
CA ASP A 405 -2.44 -29.33 37.67
C ASP A 405 -0.99 -28.81 37.65
N SER A 406 -0.45 -28.52 38.82
CA SER A 406 0.89 -27.94 38.98
C SER A 406 2.03 -28.83 38.47
N THR A 407 1.86 -30.17 38.54
CA THR A 407 2.86 -31.12 38.05
C THR A 407 2.86 -31.16 36.53
N LEU A 408 1.67 -31.21 35.89
CA LEU A 408 1.51 -31.18 34.45
C LEU A 408 1.94 -29.84 33.88
N LEU A 409 1.65 -28.74 34.57
CA LEU A 409 2.12 -27.39 34.25
C LEU A 409 3.65 -27.35 34.14
N ALA A 410 4.35 -27.83 35.14
CA ALA A 410 5.84 -27.84 35.18
C ALA A 410 6.41 -28.69 34.03
N VAL A 411 5.81 -29.84 33.75
CA VAL A 411 6.20 -30.73 32.65
C VAL A 411 5.96 -30.05 31.29
N ALA A 412 4.78 -29.45 31.09
CA ALA A 412 4.45 -28.75 29.86
C ALA A 412 5.37 -27.56 29.61
N GLN A 413 5.65 -26.74 30.65
CA GLN A 413 6.60 -25.62 30.54
C GLN A 413 8.00 -26.10 30.14
N LYS A 414 8.49 -27.18 30.76
CA LYS A 414 9.79 -27.77 30.44
C LYS A 414 9.84 -28.29 29.01
N LEU A 415 8.85 -29.09 28.60
CA LEU A 415 8.79 -29.67 27.25
C LEU A 415 8.75 -28.58 26.19
N LEU A 416 7.89 -27.56 26.37
CA LEU A 416 7.77 -26.46 25.43
C LEU A 416 9.02 -25.57 25.40
N ARG A 417 9.77 -25.41 26.47
CA ARG A 417 11.02 -24.63 26.48
C ARG A 417 12.18 -25.38 25.83
N GLU A 418 12.36 -26.66 26.18
CA GLU A 418 13.53 -27.43 25.78
C GLU A 418 13.39 -28.08 24.41
N ASN A 419 12.16 -28.30 23.91
CA ASN A 419 11.91 -29.03 22.67
C ASN A 419 11.24 -28.16 21.62
N GLU A 420 11.98 -27.76 20.58
CA GLU A 420 11.46 -27.02 19.46
C GLU A 420 10.33 -27.78 18.73
N TYR A 421 10.47 -29.10 18.55
CA TYR A 421 9.48 -29.92 17.87
C TYR A 421 8.09 -29.80 18.52
N MET A 422 8.03 -29.77 19.86
CA MET A 422 6.75 -29.63 20.60
C MET A 422 6.07 -28.28 20.43
N ARG A 423 6.81 -27.23 20.01
CA ARG A 423 6.27 -25.90 19.71
C ARG A 423 5.81 -25.74 18.25
N GLN A 424 5.94 -26.78 17.45
CA GLN A 424 5.66 -26.71 16.00
C GLN A 424 4.55 -27.68 15.61
N ILE A 425 4.01 -27.53 14.37
CA ILE A 425 3.01 -28.42 13.83
C ILE A 425 3.55 -29.85 13.78
N GLN A 426 2.81 -30.79 14.38
CA GLN A 426 3.15 -32.21 14.43
C GLN A 426 2.65 -32.95 13.18
N TRP A 427 3.24 -32.69 12.03
CA TRP A 427 2.79 -33.23 10.74
C TRP A 427 2.59 -34.75 10.77
N ASP A 428 3.51 -35.51 11.37
CA ASP A 428 3.44 -36.96 11.42
C ASP A 428 2.19 -37.44 12.17
N GLN A 429 1.80 -36.76 13.27
CA GLN A 429 0.57 -37.10 14.00
C GLN A 429 -0.70 -36.81 13.18
N LEU A 430 -0.69 -35.80 12.32
CA LEU A 430 -1.82 -35.51 11.44
C LEU A 430 -1.99 -36.62 10.39
N TYR A 431 -0.88 -37.11 9.82
CA TYR A 431 -0.89 -38.25 8.92
C TYR A 431 -1.34 -39.55 9.62
N GLU A 432 -0.88 -39.82 10.83
CA GLU A 432 -1.31 -40.97 11.60
C GLU A 432 -2.79 -40.93 11.94
N ALA A 433 -3.32 -39.76 12.37
CA ALA A 433 -4.73 -39.59 12.65
C ALA A 433 -5.60 -39.88 11.42
N ASN A 434 -5.19 -39.41 10.25
CA ASN A 434 -5.87 -39.67 8.99
C ASN A 434 -5.77 -41.15 8.60
N ALA A 435 -4.62 -41.78 8.76
CA ALA A 435 -4.42 -43.20 8.41
C ALA A 435 -5.30 -44.14 9.25
N MET A 436 -5.65 -43.73 10.48
CA MET A 436 -6.50 -44.52 11.39
C MET A 436 -8.00 -44.22 11.21
N SER A 437 -8.39 -43.21 10.44
CA SER A 437 -9.77 -42.74 10.33
C SER A 437 -10.55 -43.43 9.20
N TRP A 438 -10.79 -44.74 9.35
CA TRP A 438 -11.65 -45.50 8.43
C TRP A 438 -13.11 -45.16 8.66
N GLU A 439 -13.82 -44.79 7.58
CA GLU A 439 -15.24 -44.44 7.62
C GLU A 439 -15.94 -44.86 6.33
N THR A 440 -17.22 -45.15 6.43
CA THR A 440 -18.12 -45.43 5.30
C THR A 440 -19.08 -44.26 5.16
N ILE A 441 -19.12 -43.67 3.98
CA ILE A 441 -20.04 -42.57 3.63
C ILE A 441 -21.11 -43.12 2.71
N ASP A 442 -22.35 -43.05 3.15
CA ASP A 442 -23.50 -43.47 2.37
C ASP A 442 -24.15 -42.33 1.58
N SER A 443 -24.87 -42.69 0.53
CA SER A 443 -25.62 -41.74 -0.30
C SER A 443 -24.74 -40.57 -0.80
N VAL A 444 -23.55 -40.91 -1.29
CA VAL A 444 -22.63 -39.95 -1.91
C VAL A 444 -23.32 -39.29 -3.11
N ASP A 445 -23.19 -37.94 -3.21
CA ASP A 445 -23.89 -37.08 -4.18
C ASP A 445 -25.43 -37.21 -4.15
N GLY A 446 -25.99 -37.62 -3.01
CA GLY A 446 -27.43 -37.81 -2.82
C GLY A 446 -27.99 -39.07 -3.54
N ILE A 447 -27.11 -39.92 -4.04
CA ILE A 447 -27.51 -41.15 -4.78
C ILE A 447 -27.63 -42.31 -3.78
N ALA A 448 -28.88 -42.82 -3.61
CA ALA A 448 -29.11 -43.94 -2.71
C ALA A 448 -28.29 -45.18 -3.15
N GLY A 449 -27.59 -45.81 -2.20
CA GLY A 449 -26.72 -46.98 -2.45
C GLY A 449 -25.33 -46.64 -3.02
N ASN A 450 -25.04 -45.40 -3.33
CA ASN A 450 -23.70 -44.96 -3.66
C ASN A 450 -22.90 -44.81 -2.37
N THR A 451 -22.03 -45.76 -2.07
CA THR A 451 -21.29 -45.84 -0.80
C THR A 451 -19.79 -45.85 -1.05
N VAL A 452 -19.06 -45.04 -0.31
CA VAL A 452 -17.59 -44.97 -0.35
C VAL A 452 -17.02 -45.30 1.02
N THR A 453 -16.11 -46.29 1.05
CA THR A 453 -15.41 -46.71 2.27
C THR A 453 -13.92 -46.47 2.10
N GLY A 454 -13.27 -45.87 3.13
CA GLY A 454 -11.85 -45.62 3.11
C GLY A 454 -11.42 -44.70 4.28
N LYS A 455 -10.20 -44.23 4.21
CA LYS A 455 -9.63 -43.27 5.21
C LYS A 455 -10.19 -41.89 4.95
N ARG A 456 -11.16 -41.46 5.77
CA ARG A 456 -11.67 -40.08 5.73
C ARG A 456 -10.69 -39.15 6.38
N ALA A 457 -10.25 -38.05 5.71
CA ALA A 457 -9.40 -37.06 6.26
C ALA A 457 -10.04 -36.35 7.47
N ARG A 458 -9.37 -36.37 8.61
CA ARG A 458 -9.69 -35.56 9.80
C ARG A 458 -8.95 -34.22 9.73
N TYR A 459 -7.77 -34.24 9.14
CA TYR A 459 -6.94 -33.06 8.89
C TYR A 459 -6.63 -32.95 7.41
N ILE A 460 -6.69 -31.74 6.89
CA ILE A 460 -6.31 -31.40 5.52
C ILE A 460 -5.51 -30.10 5.51
N VAL A 461 -4.79 -29.85 4.43
CA VAL A 461 -4.38 -28.51 4.06
C VAL A 461 -5.39 -27.99 3.05
N GLU A 462 -6.09 -26.94 3.39
CA GLU A 462 -6.96 -26.21 2.46
C GLU A 462 -6.21 -25.09 1.76
N ASN A 463 -6.70 -24.68 0.59
CA ASN A 463 -6.22 -23.51 -0.12
C ASN A 463 -7.40 -22.57 -0.41
N ARG A 464 -7.37 -21.36 0.15
CA ARG A 464 -8.36 -20.32 -0.03
C ARG A 464 -7.95 -19.47 -1.21
N VAL A 465 -8.75 -19.46 -2.26
CA VAL A 465 -8.44 -18.87 -3.56
C VAL A 465 -9.36 -17.70 -3.84
N GLN A 466 -8.77 -16.59 -4.27
CA GLN A 466 -9.43 -15.46 -4.91
C GLN A 466 -8.96 -15.41 -6.36
N ASP A 467 -9.84 -15.72 -7.31
CA ASP A 467 -9.59 -15.65 -8.74
C ASP A 467 -10.23 -14.38 -9.30
N THR A 468 -9.43 -13.38 -9.54
CA THR A 468 -9.87 -12.02 -9.88
C THR A 468 -9.74 -11.74 -11.36
N LYS A 469 -10.75 -11.11 -11.95
CA LYS A 469 -10.72 -10.49 -13.26
C LYS A 469 -11.18 -9.07 -13.12
N ARG A 470 -10.32 -8.10 -13.50
CA ARG A 470 -10.61 -6.66 -13.39
C ARG A 470 -10.35 -5.98 -14.72
N PHE A 471 -11.34 -5.23 -15.18
CA PHE A 471 -11.23 -4.35 -16.34
C PHE A 471 -11.36 -2.90 -15.88
N ASN A 472 -10.48 -2.05 -16.37
CA ASN A 472 -10.48 -0.61 -16.10
C ASN A 472 -10.38 0.15 -17.41
N ILE A 473 -11.13 1.24 -17.52
CA ILE A 473 -10.92 2.24 -18.56
C ILE A 473 -10.97 3.62 -17.91
N ALA A 474 -10.02 4.46 -18.24
CA ALA A 474 -9.97 5.83 -17.73
C ALA A 474 -9.49 6.79 -18.81
N SER A 475 -10.01 8.00 -18.77
CA SER A 475 -9.62 9.08 -19.67
C SER A 475 -9.46 10.35 -18.86
N THR A 476 -8.33 11.04 -19.02
CA THR A 476 -8.00 12.30 -18.33
C THR A 476 -7.63 13.37 -19.35
N TYR A 477 -8.36 14.46 -19.32
CA TYR A 477 -8.13 15.66 -20.11
C TYR A 477 -7.46 16.73 -19.27
N ASN A 478 -6.35 17.27 -19.74
CA ASN A 478 -5.65 18.41 -19.15
C ASN A 478 -5.62 19.56 -20.15
N ASN A 479 -5.94 20.75 -19.69
CA ASN A 479 -5.89 21.96 -20.51
C ASN A 479 -5.41 23.16 -19.67
N SER A 480 -4.31 23.79 -20.10
CA SER A 480 -3.85 25.08 -19.60
C SER A 480 -4.45 26.17 -20.48
N ILE A 481 -5.63 26.70 -20.07
CA ILE A 481 -6.35 27.71 -20.84
C ILE A 481 -5.48 28.94 -21.04
N ASN A 482 -4.77 29.33 -19.98
CA ASN A 482 -3.76 30.39 -19.97
C ASN A 482 -2.81 30.15 -18.77
N ASP A 483 -1.89 31.08 -18.53
CA ASP A 483 -0.90 30.97 -17.43
C ASP A 483 -1.54 30.96 -16.03
N HIS A 484 -2.78 31.45 -15.92
CA HIS A 484 -3.51 31.58 -14.66
C HIS A 484 -4.53 30.45 -14.45
N ILE A 485 -5.04 29.83 -15.51
CA ILE A 485 -6.16 28.89 -15.42
C ILE A 485 -5.80 27.57 -16.10
N ALA A 486 -5.83 26.52 -15.34
CA ALA A 486 -5.71 25.15 -15.84
C ALA A 486 -6.92 24.31 -15.38
N ILE A 487 -7.47 23.54 -16.30
CA ILE A 487 -8.61 22.64 -16.07
C ILE A 487 -8.12 21.21 -16.29
N THR A 488 -8.50 20.35 -15.36
CA THR A 488 -8.34 18.90 -15.50
C THR A 488 -9.68 18.24 -15.30
N ALA A 489 -10.04 17.31 -16.18
CA ALA A 489 -11.27 16.53 -16.05
C ALA A 489 -11.00 15.07 -16.40
N GLY A 490 -11.72 14.17 -15.78
CA GLY A 490 -11.54 12.75 -16.05
C GLY A 490 -12.79 11.94 -15.82
N LEU A 491 -12.79 10.78 -16.45
CA LEU A 491 -13.80 9.74 -16.25
C LEU A 491 -13.10 8.41 -16.09
N ASN A 492 -13.67 7.53 -15.27
CA ASN A 492 -13.21 6.16 -15.17
C ASN A 492 -14.39 5.21 -14.98
N TYR A 493 -14.22 4.00 -15.52
CA TYR A 493 -15.09 2.88 -15.29
C TYR A 493 -14.26 1.66 -14.92
N GLN A 494 -14.65 0.98 -13.88
CA GLN A 494 -13.99 -0.21 -13.34
C GLN A 494 -15.03 -1.32 -13.17
N MET A 495 -14.67 -2.52 -13.56
CA MET A 495 -15.44 -3.74 -13.32
C MET A 495 -14.50 -4.77 -12.72
N GLN A 496 -14.92 -5.37 -11.61
CA GLN A 496 -14.19 -6.45 -10.97
C GLN A 496 -15.12 -7.62 -10.72
N MET A 497 -14.66 -8.80 -11.09
CA MET A 497 -15.27 -10.08 -10.78
C MET A 497 -14.24 -10.92 -10.04
N THR A 498 -14.57 -11.36 -8.83
CA THR A 498 -13.69 -12.23 -8.02
C THR A 498 -14.45 -13.48 -7.61
N GLU A 499 -14.00 -14.63 -8.05
CA GLU A 499 -14.50 -15.90 -7.56
C GLU A 499 -13.70 -16.29 -6.29
N ASN A 500 -14.41 -16.50 -5.20
CA ASN A 500 -13.86 -16.89 -3.91
C ASN A 500 -14.26 -18.32 -3.60
N TYR A 501 -13.29 -19.23 -3.48
CA TYR A 501 -13.51 -20.63 -3.20
C TYR A 501 -12.38 -21.27 -2.40
N LYS A 502 -12.65 -22.46 -1.83
CA LYS A 502 -11.62 -23.30 -1.21
C LYS A 502 -11.36 -24.53 -2.07
N VAL A 503 -10.13 -25.05 -2.05
CA VAL A 503 -9.77 -26.34 -2.61
C VAL A 503 -9.02 -27.18 -1.57
N VAL A 504 -9.14 -28.50 -1.68
CA VAL A 504 -8.30 -29.42 -0.93
C VAL A 504 -6.90 -29.39 -1.52
N GLU A 505 -5.93 -28.84 -0.78
CA GLU A 505 -4.53 -28.76 -1.23
C GLU A 505 -3.77 -30.05 -0.96
N ASP A 506 -4.01 -30.71 0.21
CA ASP A 506 -3.36 -31.95 0.62
C ASP A 506 -4.26 -32.70 1.60
N LEU A 507 -4.51 -33.97 1.33
CA LEU A 507 -5.32 -34.87 2.18
C LEU A 507 -4.52 -35.46 3.36
N LEU A 508 -3.24 -35.16 3.48
CA LEU A 508 -2.36 -35.64 4.55
C LEU A 508 -2.44 -37.19 4.72
N GLY A 509 -2.41 -37.93 3.59
CA GLY A 509 -2.38 -39.39 3.58
C GLY A 509 -3.73 -40.09 3.74
N ALA A 510 -4.85 -39.33 3.77
CA ALA A 510 -6.18 -39.89 3.68
C ALA A 510 -6.59 -40.26 2.25
N ASP A 511 -7.63 -41.06 2.11
CA ASP A 511 -8.18 -41.45 0.80
C ASP A 511 -9.13 -40.38 0.22
N PHE A 512 -9.85 -39.64 1.10
CA PHE A 512 -10.81 -38.63 0.74
C PHE A 512 -11.16 -37.68 1.91
N TYR A 513 -11.76 -36.55 1.58
CA TYR A 513 -12.43 -35.63 2.51
C TYR A 513 -13.93 -35.57 2.17
N VAL A 514 -14.79 -35.23 3.13
CA VAL A 514 -16.25 -35.09 2.89
C VAL A 514 -16.63 -33.61 3.02
N ASP A 515 -17.41 -33.09 2.06
CA ASP A 515 -17.83 -31.69 1.99
C ASP A 515 -18.98 -31.37 2.94
N VAL A 516 -18.68 -31.35 4.25
CA VAL A 516 -19.65 -31.06 5.31
C VAL A 516 -19.16 -30.01 6.28
N ASN A 517 -20.12 -29.28 6.85
CA ASN A 517 -19.87 -28.30 7.90
C ASN A 517 -19.90 -28.98 9.27
N GLN A 518 -18.75 -29.17 9.90
CA GLN A 518 -18.61 -29.84 11.20
C GLN A 518 -19.40 -29.18 12.35
N PHE A 519 -19.61 -27.87 12.29
CA PHE A 519 -20.37 -27.16 13.33
C PHE A 519 -21.89 -27.46 13.19
N ALA A 520 -22.38 -27.47 11.94
CA ALA A 520 -23.76 -27.83 11.66
C ALA A 520 -24.02 -29.32 11.94
N GLU A 521 -23.09 -30.22 11.59
CA GLU A 521 -23.14 -31.64 11.90
C GLU A 521 -23.32 -31.90 13.40
N ARG A 522 -22.62 -31.15 14.24
CA ARG A 522 -22.75 -31.21 15.72
C ARG A 522 -24.00 -30.55 16.26
N SER A 523 -24.43 -29.43 15.67
CA SER A 523 -25.58 -28.67 16.15
C SER A 523 -26.90 -29.28 15.74
N PHE A 524 -26.94 -30.07 14.64
CA PHE A 524 -28.14 -30.65 14.08
C PHE A 524 -27.92 -32.14 13.75
N PRO A 525 -27.62 -33.00 14.76
CA PRO A 525 -27.30 -34.41 14.53
C PRO A 525 -28.47 -35.21 13.92
N ASP A 526 -29.71 -34.75 14.12
CA ASP A 526 -30.93 -35.36 13.60
C ASP A 526 -31.31 -34.91 12.17
N ASP A 527 -30.61 -33.90 11.63
CA ASP A 527 -30.87 -33.34 10.31
C ASP A 527 -29.55 -33.03 9.57
N LEU A 528 -28.93 -34.07 9.05
CA LEU A 528 -27.67 -33.98 8.33
C LEU A 528 -27.74 -33.19 7.02
N THR A 529 -28.94 -32.85 6.55
CA THR A 529 -29.06 -31.94 5.39
C THR A 529 -28.51 -30.56 5.70
N LYS A 530 -28.62 -30.11 6.95
CA LYS A 530 -28.04 -28.82 7.41
C LYS A 530 -26.53 -28.80 7.42
N ALA A 531 -25.90 -29.96 7.52
CA ALA A 531 -24.45 -30.08 7.49
C ALA A 531 -23.85 -29.96 6.08
N GLN A 532 -24.66 -30.07 5.04
CA GLN A 532 -24.16 -30.02 3.66
C GLN A 532 -23.69 -28.65 3.25
N ASN A 533 -22.45 -28.54 2.75
CA ASN A 533 -21.95 -27.32 2.14
C ASN A 533 -22.55 -27.06 0.75
N ASP A 534 -23.03 -28.15 0.08
CA ASP A 534 -23.81 -28.04 -1.14
C ASP A 534 -24.90 -29.11 -1.20
N LEU A 535 -26.16 -28.72 -1.06
CA LEU A 535 -27.32 -29.61 -1.18
C LEU A 535 -27.54 -30.18 -2.60
N ASN A 536 -26.89 -29.61 -3.62
CA ASN A 536 -26.93 -30.16 -4.97
C ASN A 536 -26.05 -31.41 -5.10
N HIS A 537 -25.07 -31.57 -4.20
CA HIS A 537 -24.11 -32.67 -4.12
C HIS A 537 -23.90 -33.11 -2.67
N PRO A 538 -24.93 -33.68 -1.99
CA PRO A 538 -24.82 -34.07 -0.59
C PRO A 538 -23.78 -35.17 -0.39
N ASN A 539 -23.07 -35.13 0.74
CA ASN A 539 -22.01 -36.10 1.09
C ASN A 539 -20.93 -36.25 0.02
N ARG A 540 -20.65 -35.19 -0.72
CA ARG A 540 -19.66 -35.20 -1.80
C ARG A 540 -18.29 -35.62 -1.28
N ILE A 541 -17.69 -36.60 -1.98
CA ILE A 541 -16.33 -37.09 -1.74
C ILE A 541 -15.35 -36.21 -2.50
N LEU A 542 -14.34 -35.74 -1.81
CA LEU A 542 -13.34 -34.79 -2.31
C LEU A 542 -11.97 -35.41 -2.39
N LYS A 543 -11.26 -35.09 -3.45
CA LYS A 543 -9.84 -35.37 -3.69
C LYS A 543 -9.03 -34.05 -3.69
N GLU A 544 -7.71 -34.20 -3.75
CA GLU A 544 -6.83 -33.03 -3.92
C GLU A 544 -7.18 -32.27 -5.20
N GLY A 545 -7.28 -30.95 -5.09
CA GLY A 545 -7.68 -30.04 -6.17
C GLY A 545 -9.18 -29.77 -6.26
N ASP A 546 -10.06 -30.55 -5.58
CA ASP A 546 -11.49 -30.33 -5.60
C ASP A 546 -11.88 -29.09 -4.77
N LYS A 547 -12.85 -28.33 -5.29
CA LYS A 547 -13.48 -27.21 -4.56
C LYS A 547 -14.40 -27.74 -3.47
N PHE A 548 -14.46 -27.06 -2.33
CA PHE A 548 -15.31 -27.42 -1.21
C PHE A 548 -15.67 -26.23 -0.31
N GLY A 549 -16.60 -26.48 0.61
CA GLY A 549 -16.98 -25.53 1.65
C GLY A 549 -17.77 -24.35 1.07
N TYR A 550 -17.12 -23.36 0.48
CA TYR A 550 -17.78 -22.25 -0.17
C TYR A 550 -17.25 -21.99 -1.58
N ASP A 551 -18.15 -21.57 -2.46
CA ASP A 551 -17.85 -21.04 -3.79
C ASP A 551 -18.85 -19.93 -4.12
N TYR A 552 -18.36 -18.71 -4.36
CA TYR A 552 -19.18 -17.58 -4.73
C TYR A 552 -18.41 -16.56 -5.54
N VAL A 553 -19.11 -15.80 -6.36
CA VAL A 553 -18.56 -14.73 -7.18
C VAL A 553 -19.02 -13.38 -6.66
N ILE A 554 -18.08 -12.46 -6.53
CA ILE A 554 -18.32 -11.05 -6.25
C ILE A 554 -18.27 -10.30 -7.57
N ASN A 555 -19.28 -9.47 -7.83
CA ASN A 555 -19.31 -8.60 -9.00
C ASN A 555 -19.42 -7.15 -8.51
N ILE A 556 -18.50 -6.30 -8.95
CA ILE A 556 -18.47 -4.87 -8.58
C ILE A 556 -18.27 -4.03 -9.82
N HIS A 557 -19.10 -2.99 -9.97
CA HIS A 557 -18.99 -1.97 -11.00
C HIS A 557 -18.87 -0.61 -10.35
N LYS A 558 -17.92 0.18 -10.80
CA LYS A 558 -17.73 1.56 -10.35
C LYS A 558 -17.51 2.48 -11.55
N ALA A 559 -18.31 3.53 -11.64
CA ALA A 559 -18.13 4.61 -12.60
C ALA A 559 -17.91 5.91 -11.85
N ALA A 560 -16.99 6.76 -12.31
CA ALA A 560 -16.77 8.08 -11.74
C ALA A 560 -16.46 9.11 -12.83
N VAL A 561 -16.92 10.33 -12.61
CA VAL A 561 -16.57 11.52 -13.38
C VAL A 561 -16.14 12.60 -12.42
N TRP A 562 -15.06 13.29 -12.77
CA TRP A 562 -14.50 14.34 -11.92
C TRP A 562 -13.97 15.51 -12.74
N GLY A 563 -13.90 16.66 -12.09
CA GLY A 563 -13.34 17.87 -12.69
C GLY A 563 -12.66 18.73 -11.66
N GLN A 564 -11.63 19.45 -12.08
CA GLN A 564 -10.81 20.32 -11.24
C GLN A 564 -10.42 21.57 -12.02
N GLY A 565 -10.58 22.73 -11.38
CA GLY A 565 -10.03 24.01 -11.84
C GLY A 565 -8.88 24.45 -10.93
N ASN A 566 -7.74 24.80 -11.51
CA ASN A 566 -6.60 25.38 -10.80
C ASN A 566 -6.42 26.81 -11.27
N PHE A 567 -6.32 27.72 -10.33
CA PHE A 567 -6.21 29.16 -10.56
C PHE A 567 -4.94 29.66 -9.90
N LYS A 568 -4.04 30.25 -10.67
CA LYS A 568 -2.72 30.73 -10.21
C LYS A 568 -2.58 32.21 -10.45
N PHE A 569 -2.40 32.96 -9.38
CA PHE A 569 -2.15 34.41 -9.43
C PHE A 569 -0.86 34.74 -8.67
N ASN A 570 -0.42 36.01 -8.74
CA ASN A 570 0.85 36.40 -8.16
C ASN A 570 1.00 36.05 -6.68
N HIS A 571 -0.02 36.32 -5.85
CA HIS A 571 0.00 36.09 -4.42
C HIS A 571 -0.91 34.94 -3.94
N VAL A 572 -1.83 34.49 -4.76
CA VAL A 572 -2.83 33.50 -4.36
C VAL A 572 -2.98 32.46 -5.44
N ASP A 573 -2.82 31.21 -5.10
CA ASP A 573 -3.29 30.09 -5.91
C ASP A 573 -4.52 29.49 -5.21
N PHE A 574 -5.52 29.06 -5.96
CA PHE A 574 -6.63 28.29 -5.41
C PHE A 574 -7.07 27.22 -6.40
N PHE A 575 -7.72 26.22 -5.88
CA PHE A 575 -8.32 25.18 -6.72
C PHE A 575 -9.68 24.77 -6.16
N PHE A 576 -10.50 24.22 -7.03
CA PHE A 576 -11.74 23.55 -6.68
C PHE A 576 -11.87 22.28 -7.54
N ALA A 577 -12.30 21.18 -6.92
CA ALA A 577 -12.54 19.91 -7.60
C ALA A 577 -13.82 19.25 -7.09
N THR A 578 -14.48 18.48 -7.96
CA THR A 578 -15.66 17.68 -7.64
C THR A 578 -15.56 16.31 -8.32
N GLU A 579 -16.13 15.30 -7.66
CA GLU A 579 -16.29 13.95 -8.21
C GLU A 579 -17.72 13.47 -7.95
N LEU A 580 -18.32 12.82 -8.95
CA LEU A 580 -19.54 12.05 -8.84
C LEU A 580 -19.21 10.60 -9.16
N SER A 581 -19.66 9.67 -8.33
CA SER A 581 -19.41 8.25 -8.56
C SER A 581 -20.64 7.39 -8.27
N TYR A 582 -20.72 6.29 -9.01
CA TYR A 582 -21.75 5.29 -8.84
C TYR A 582 -21.09 3.94 -8.67
N THR A 583 -21.44 3.24 -7.58
CA THR A 583 -20.93 1.90 -7.25
C THR A 583 -22.10 0.94 -7.16
N SER A 584 -22.00 -0.19 -7.82
CA SER A 584 -22.98 -1.27 -7.80
C SER A 584 -22.29 -2.60 -7.58
N PHE A 585 -22.79 -3.42 -6.65
CA PHE A 585 -22.22 -4.74 -6.42
C PHE A 585 -23.26 -5.77 -5.96
N TRP A 586 -22.95 -7.05 -6.20
CA TRP A 586 -23.73 -8.20 -5.75
C TRP A 586 -22.86 -9.44 -5.58
N ARG A 587 -23.36 -10.38 -4.76
CA ARG A 587 -22.81 -11.72 -4.61
C ARG A 587 -23.58 -12.71 -5.49
N ASP A 588 -22.91 -13.70 -6.07
CA ASP A 588 -23.52 -14.83 -6.77
C ASP A 588 -22.98 -16.15 -6.18
N GLY A 589 -23.80 -16.80 -5.34
CA GLY A 589 -23.45 -18.05 -4.66
C GLY A 589 -23.54 -19.25 -5.61
N LYS A 590 -22.53 -20.12 -5.62
CA LYS A 590 -22.47 -21.31 -6.45
C LYS A 590 -22.92 -22.58 -5.72
N ASN A 591 -22.84 -22.56 -4.37
CA ASN A 591 -23.26 -23.68 -3.52
C ASN A 591 -24.61 -23.39 -2.88
N ARG A 592 -25.49 -24.40 -2.81
CA ARG A 592 -26.72 -24.38 -2.02
C ARG A 592 -26.42 -24.92 -0.63
N VAL A 593 -26.09 -24.03 0.31
CA VAL A 593 -25.67 -24.39 1.68
C VAL A 593 -26.86 -24.92 2.48
N GLY A 594 -26.71 -26.07 3.15
CA GLY A 594 -27.79 -26.71 3.91
C GLY A 594 -28.38 -25.87 5.04
N LEU A 595 -27.56 -25.02 5.68
CA LEU A 595 -28.04 -24.05 6.68
C LEU A 595 -28.86 -22.91 6.06
N PHE A 596 -28.63 -22.58 4.79
CA PHE A 596 -29.23 -21.43 4.11
C PHE A 596 -29.74 -21.80 2.71
N PRO A 597 -30.62 -22.81 2.55
CA PRO A 597 -30.95 -23.36 1.26
C PRO A 597 -31.63 -22.39 0.29
N ASN A 598 -32.27 -21.34 0.83
CA ASN A 598 -33.01 -20.35 0.05
C ASN A 598 -32.23 -19.04 -0.19
N THR A 599 -31.17 -18.80 0.58
CA THR A 599 -30.44 -17.52 0.60
C THR A 599 -28.94 -17.65 0.27
N SER A 600 -28.43 -18.85 -0.03
CA SER A 600 -27.03 -19.10 -0.32
C SER A 600 -26.70 -19.17 -1.79
N TYR A 601 -27.61 -19.73 -2.62
CA TYR A 601 -27.44 -20.01 -4.05
C TYR A 601 -27.95 -18.88 -4.92
N GLY A 602 -27.22 -18.59 -6.02
CA GLY A 602 -27.60 -17.60 -7.01
C GLY A 602 -27.29 -16.16 -6.58
N LYS A 603 -27.82 -15.23 -7.36
CA LYS A 603 -27.55 -13.79 -7.26
C LYS A 603 -28.28 -13.17 -6.07
N SER A 604 -27.53 -12.42 -5.23
CA SER A 604 -28.11 -11.57 -4.17
C SER A 604 -28.82 -10.34 -4.74
N ALA A 605 -29.53 -9.62 -3.88
CA ALA A 605 -29.97 -8.27 -4.20
C ALA A 605 -28.75 -7.39 -4.53
N THR A 606 -28.88 -6.60 -5.62
CA THR A 606 -27.83 -5.67 -6.04
C THR A 606 -27.85 -4.45 -5.12
N GLN A 607 -26.68 -4.10 -4.56
CA GLN A 607 -26.50 -2.91 -3.76
C GLN A 607 -26.01 -1.78 -4.66
N ASN A 608 -26.59 -0.59 -4.53
CA ASN A 608 -26.34 0.56 -5.40
C ASN A 608 -26.09 1.81 -4.56
N PHE A 609 -25.00 2.52 -4.83
CA PHE A 609 -24.61 3.72 -4.10
C PHE A 609 -24.23 4.83 -5.07
N PHE A 610 -24.87 5.98 -4.91
CA PHE A 610 -24.46 7.20 -5.56
C PHE A 610 -23.69 8.07 -4.58
N ASN A 611 -22.47 8.46 -4.95
CA ASN A 611 -21.56 9.20 -4.09
C ASN A 611 -21.06 10.47 -4.78
N TYR A 612 -20.71 11.44 -3.95
CA TYR A 612 -20.20 12.72 -4.41
C TYR A 612 -19.10 13.21 -3.47
N ALA A 613 -18.18 13.95 -4.04
CA ALA A 613 -17.05 14.52 -3.32
C ALA A 613 -16.73 15.92 -3.82
N PHE A 614 -16.34 16.77 -2.89
CA PHE A 614 -15.89 18.13 -3.15
C PHE A 614 -14.60 18.37 -2.42
N LYS A 615 -13.64 19.03 -3.06
CA LYS A 615 -12.46 19.55 -2.38
C LYS A 615 -12.03 20.87 -2.98
N GLY A 616 -11.42 21.71 -2.15
CA GLY A 616 -10.86 22.97 -2.57
C GLY A 616 -9.78 23.44 -1.64
N GLY A 617 -8.99 24.37 -2.09
CA GLY A 617 -7.91 24.92 -1.31
C GLY A 617 -7.37 26.23 -1.83
N VAL A 618 -6.67 26.93 -0.97
CA VAL A 618 -6.01 28.19 -1.24
C VAL A 618 -4.57 28.15 -0.75
N THR A 619 -3.66 28.68 -1.53
CA THR A 619 -2.26 28.91 -1.15
C THR A 619 -1.97 30.39 -1.26
N TYR A 620 -1.61 31.02 -0.16
CA TYR A 620 -1.17 32.42 -0.11
C TYR A 620 0.36 32.45 -0.15
N LYS A 621 0.90 33.14 -1.15
CA LYS A 621 2.33 33.33 -1.37
C LYS A 621 2.74 34.64 -0.70
N ILE A 622 3.27 34.57 0.52
CA ILE A 622 3.76 35.75 1.24
C ILE A 622 4.91 36.36 0.44
N ASP A 623 5.81 35.49 -0.02
CA ASP A 623 6.92 35.81 -0.93
C ASP A 623 7.34 34.55 -1.70
N GLY A 624 8.45 34.62 -2.46
CA GLY A 624 8.98 33.47 -3.23
C GLY A 624 9.49 32.29 -2.37
N ARG A 625 9.50 32.41 -1.04
CA ARG A 625 10.01 31.39 -0.10
C ARG A 625 8.96 30.93 0.92
N ASN A 626 8.01 31.77 1.24
CA ASN A 626 7.05 31.61 2.32
C ASN A 626 5.64 31.45 1.76
N TYR A 627 5.00 30.30 2.05
CA TYR A 627 3.66 29.97 1.57
C TYR A 627 2.80 29.46 2.73
N LEU A 628 1.59 29.95 2.80
CA LEU A 628 0.53 29.44 3.67
C LEU A 628 -0.51 28.74 2.80
N PHE A 629 -0.98 27.57 3.21
CA PHE A 629 -2.06 26.91 2.50
C PHE A 629 -3.16 26.43 3.45
N ALA A 630 -4.37 26.36 2.93
CA ALA A 630 -5.51 25.74 3.60
C ALA A 630 -6.34 24.99 2.58
N ASN A 631 -6.67 23.73 2.87
CA ASN A 631 -7.47 22.86 2.02
C ASN A 631 -8.61 22.23 2.83
N GLY A 632 -9.72 21.93 2.17
CA GLY A 632 -10.87 21.26 2.78
C GLY A 632 -11.51 20.31 1.79
N ALA A 633 -12.15 19.24 2.31
CA ALA A 633 -12.89 18.27 1.52
C ALA A 633 -14.09 17.70 2.29
N TYR A 634 -15.11 17.36 1.52
CA TYR A 634 -16.22 16.51 1.93
C TYR A 634 -16.37 15.39 0.89
N THR A 635 -16.41 14.15 1.34
CA THR A 635 -16.50 12.98 0.46
C THR A 635 -17.50 11.99 1.04
N THR A 636 -18.36 11.44 0.19
CA THR A 636 -19.11 10.23 0.49
C THR A 636 -18.49 9.05 -0.24
N ARG A 637 -18.52 7.87 0.38
CA ARG A 637 -17.91 6.65 -0.14
C ARG A 637 -18.82 5.45 0.07
N ALA A 638 -19.06 4.67 -0.99
CA ALA A 638 -19.77 3.40 -0.87
C ALA A 638 -19.05 2.45 0.07
N PRO A 639 -19.76 1.64 0.86
CA PRO A 639 -19.16 0.56 1.64
C PRO A 639 -18.44 -0.41 0.71
N PHE A 640 -17.31 -0.92 1.15
CA PHE A 640 -16.61 -1.98 0.44
C PHE A 640 -17.36 -3.30 0.58
N PHE A 641 -17.27 -4.15 -0.45
CA PHE A 641 -17.95 -5.44 -0.47
C PHE A 641 -17.64 -6.29 0.77
N GLU A 642 -16.41 -6.32 1.24
CA GLU A 642 -15.98 -7.11 2.40
C GLU A 642 -16.77 -6.80 3.68
N ASN A 643 -17.33 -5.59 3.81
CA ASN A 643 -18.08 -5.11 4.96
C ASN A 643 -19.59 -5.00 4.69
N ALA A 644 -20.06 -5.36 3.49
CA ALA A 644 -21.44 -5.19 3.06
C ALA A 644 -22.33 -6.41 3.30
N PHE A 645 -21.74 -7.60 3.41
CA PHE A 645 -22.45 -8.85 3.66
C PHE A 645 -22.11 -9.41 5.03
N VAL A 646 -23.10 -9.95 5.73
CA VAL A 646 -22.93 -10.53 7.07
C VAL A 646 -21.99 -11.73 7.01
N SER A 647 -22.19 -12.64 6.05
CA SER A 647 -21.33 -13.81 5.82
C SER A 647 -21.38 -14.22 4.33
N PRO A 648 -20.56 -13.58 3.48
CA PRO A 648 -20.58 -13.86 2.04
C PRO A 648 -20.18 -15.31 1.69
N ARG A 649 -19.55 -16.04 2.60
CA ARG A 649 -19.21 -17.45 2.41
C ARG A 649 -20.43 -18.36 2.48
N THR A 650 -21.46 -17.98 3.23
CA THR A 650 -22.58 -18.86 3.56
C THR A 650 -23.92 -18.38 2.97
N ARG A 651 -24.13 -17.06 2.81
CA ARG A 651 -25.45 -16.53 2.41
C ARG A 651 -25.41 -15.14 1.76
N ASN A 652 -26.55 -14.76 1.16
CA ASN A 652 -26.77 -13.50 0.47
C ASN A 652 -27.22 -12.34 1.39
N GLN A 653 -27.19 -12.54 2.71
CA GLN A 653 -27.66 -11.55 3.69
C GLN A 653 -26.76 -10.31 3.70
N VAL A 654 -27.33 -9.17 3.36
CA VAL A 654 -26.69 -7.85 3.42
C VAL A 654 -26.78 -7.30 4.86
N VAL A 655 -25.80 -6.53 5.25
CA VAL A 655 -25.79 -5.80 6.53
C VAL A 655 -26.98 -4.83 6.56
N SER A 656 -27.74 -4.86 7.66
CA SER A 656 -28.87 -3.96 7.83
C SER A 656 -28.41 -2.52 8.03
N GLY A 657 -29.08 -1.58 7.37
CA GLY A 657 -28.74 -0.16 7.47
C GLY A 657 -27.42 0.23 6.80
N LEU A 658 -27.01 -0.52 5.78
CA LEU A 658 -25.78 -0.24 5.04
C LEU A 658 -25.88 1.11 4.29
N GLU A 659 -25.04 2.06 4.66
CA GLU A 659 -25.00 3.41 4.10
C GLU A 659 -23.60 3.77 3.58
N SER A 660 -23.54 4.84 2.77
CA SER A 660 -22.27 5.44 2.36
C SER A 660 -21.61 6.16 3.54
N GLU A 661 -20.34 5.89 3.75
CA GLU A 661 -19.49 6.59 4.70
C GLU A 661 -19.37 8.07 4.34
N LYS A 662 -19.35 8.96 5.34
CA LYS A 662 -19.23 10.41 5.19
C LYS A 662 -17.89 10.87 5.79
N ILE A 663 -17.08 11.53 4.99
CA ILE A 663 -15.71 11.91 5.36
C ILE A 663 -15.55 13.42 5.23
N TYR A 664 -15.20 14.06 6.35
CA TYR A 664 -14.82 15.47 6.40
C TYR A 664 -13.32 15.57 6.59
N SER A 665 -12.65 16.42 5.83
CA SER A 665 -11.21 16.60 5.98
C SER A 665 -10.81 18.06 5.77
N ALA A 666 -9.85 18.53 6.56
CA ALA A 666 -9.26 19.85 6.44
C ALA A 666 -7.77 19.80 6.77
N GLU A 667 -6.99 20.64 6.12
CA GLU A 667 -5.56 20.82 6.42
C GLU A 667 -5.16 22.28 6.27
N VAL A 668 -4.24 22.72 7.13
CA VAL A 668 -3.65 24.06 7.11
C VAL A 668 -2.16 23.92 7.32
N GLY A 669 -1.35 24.56 6.50
CA GLY A 669 0.07 24.40 6.62
C GLY A 669 0.89 25.58 6.15
N TYR A 670 2.17 25.52 6.48
CA TYR A 670 3.18 26.48 6.12
C TYR A 670 4.34 25.79 5.42
N ILE A 671 4.78 26.37 4.31
CA ILE A 671 5.92 25.91 3.54
C ILE A 671 6.95 27.03 3.48
N PHE A 672 8.19 26.70 3.89
CA PHE A 672 9.35 27.56 3.69
C PHE A 672 10.35 26.86 2.77
N ARG A 673 10.79 27.56 1.73
CA ARG A 673 11.78 27.08 0.78
C ARG A 673 12.87 28.09 0.57
N SER A 674 14.09 27.73 0.95
CA SER A 674 15.28 28.46 0.63
C SER A 674 16.35 27.50 0.10
N PRO A 675 17.47 27.98 -0.45
CA PRO A 675 18.55 27.11 -0.91
C PRO A 675 19.16 26.21 0.18
N LYS A 676 19.14 26.68 1.43
CA LYS A 676 19.72 25.98 2.57
C LYS A 676 18.70 25.28 3.46
N VAL A 677 17.44 25.72 3.45
CA VAL A 677 16.40 25.22 4.35
C VAL A 677 15.12 24.96 3.58
N LYS A 678 14.59 23.75 3.71
CA LYS A 678 13.25 23.39 3.30
C LYS A 678 12.50 22.99 4.56
N LEU A 679 11.32 23.56 4.75
CA LEU A 679 10.46 23.24 5.88
C LEU A 679 9.01 23.16 5.40
N LYS A 680 8.28 22.18 5.88
CA LYS A 680 6.83 22.09 5.76
C LYS A 680 6.27 21.69 7.10
N ALA A 681 5.32 22.47 7.59
CA ALA A 681 4.50 22.15 8.75
C ALA A 681 3.04 22.07 8.28
N ASP A 682 2.34 21.02 8.67
CA ASP A 682 0.99 20.72 8.25
C ASP A 682 0.16 20.29 9.46
N PHE A 683 -0.97 20.91 9.70
CA PHE A 683 -1.99 20.51 10.67
C PHE A 683 -3.16 19.93 9.91
N PHE A 684 -3.61 18.75 10.28
CA PHE A 684 -4.68 18.06 9.60
C PHE A 684 -5.80 17.62 10.55
N PHE A 685 -6.97 17.57 10.00
CA PHE A 685 -8.19 17.05 10.63
C PHE A 685 -8.90 16.15 9.62
N ALA A 686 -9.38 14.98 10.07
CA ALA A 686 -10.34 14.18 9.33
C ALA A 686 -11.32 13.51 10.30
N GLN A 687 -12.58 13.42 9.88
CA GLN A 687 -13.61 12.69 10.59
C GLN A 687 -14.33 11.78 9.61
N PHE A 688 -14.43 10.53 9.98
CA PHE A 688 -15.11 9.47 9.25
C PHE A 688 -16.36 9.09 10.04
N ASN A 689 -17.51 9.09 9.40
CA ASN A 689 -18.78 8.75 10.00
C ASN A 689 -19.46 7.61 9.25
N ASP A 690 -20.25 6.83 9.96
CA ASP A 690 -21.09 5.76 9.42
C ASP A 690 -20.32 4.58 8.79
N ALA A 691 -19.06 4.36 9.20
CA ALA A 691 -18.31 3.20 8.70
C ALA A 691 -18.90 1.89 9.26
N THR A 692 -18.79 0.85 8.43
CA THR A 692 -19.26 -0.51 8.77
C THR A 692 -18.07 -1.49 8.71
N LYS A 693 -18.02 -2.42 9.67
CA LYS A 693 -17.01 -3.47 9.71
C LYS A 693 -17.64 -4.81 10.06
N THR A 694 -17.37 -5.83 9.27
CA THR A 694 -17.85 -7.19 9.53
C THR A 694 -16.69 -8.12 9.85
N MET A 695 -16.84 -8.97 10.86
CA MET A 695 -15.88 -9.97 11.26
C MET A 695 -16.58 -11.26 11.69
N SER A 696 -15.92 -12.41 11.50
CA SER A 696 -16.42 -13.71 11.93
C SER A 696 -15.40 -14.37 12.83
N TYR A 697 -15.85 -14.93 13.94
CA TYR A 697 -14.99 -15.62 14.89
C TYR A 697 -15.75 -16.73 15.63
N TYR A 698 -15.01 -17.63 16.28
CA TYR A 698 -15.58 -18.68 17.11
C TYR A 698 -15.96 -18.13 18.49
N HIS A 699 -17.22 -18.24 18.84
CA HIS A 699 -17.75 -17.85 20.14
C HIS A 699 -17.76 -19.06 21.09
N ASP A 700 -17.01 -18.99 22.19
CA ASP A 700 -16.78 -20.15 23.06
C ASP A 700 -18.04 -20.62 23.76
N ASP A 701 -18.90 -19.74 24.25
CA ASP A 701 -20.12 -20.10 24.96
C ASP A 701 -21.16 -20.68 24.02
N LEU A 702 -21.28 -20.12 22.81
CA LEU A 702 -22.20 -20.64 21.79
C LEU A 702 -21.64 -21.84 21.02
N ARG A 703 -20.35 -22.14 21.19
CA ARG A 703 -19.61 -23.26 20.54
C ARG A 703 -19.77 -23.30 19.03
N THR A 704 -19.92 -22.14 18.41
CA THR A 704 -20.14 -21.98 16.96
C THR A 704 -19.46 -20.73 16.45
N LEU A 705 -19.37 -20.60 15.13
CA LEU A 705 -18.97 -19.36 14.49
C LEU A 705 -20.09 -18.32 14.60
N VAL A 706 -19.74 -17.10 14.91
CA VAL A 706 -20.62 -15.93 14.89
C VAL A 706 -20.12 -14.91 13.89
N ASN A 707 -21.06 -14.18 13.30
CA ASN A 707 -20.79 -13.00 12.50
C ASN A 707 -21.10 -11.77 13.34
N TYR A 708 -20.11 -10.91 13.46
CA TYR A 708 -20.13 -9.72 14.29
C TYR A 708 -20.04 -8.50 13.38
N THR A 709 -21.14 -7.80 13.20
CA THR A 709 -21.22 -6.62 12.35
C THR A 709 -21.27 -5.37 13.20
N LEU A 710 -20.25 -4.53 13.06
CA LEU A 710 -20.20 -3.20 13.65
C LEU A 710 -20.70 -2.19 12.64
N THR A 711 -21.70 -1.40 13.02
CA THR A 711 -22.24 -0.28 12.26
C THR A 711 -22.10 1.01 13.06
N ASN A 712 -22.25 2.15 12.38
CA ASN A 712 -22.15 3.46 13.01
C ASN A 712 -20.78 3.62 13.69
N ILE A 713 -19.70 3.30 12.97
CA ILE A 713 -18.34 3.49 13.46
C ILE A 713 -17.88 4.89 13.05
N ASP A 714 -17.68 5.77 14.06
CA ASP A 714 -17.16 7.10 13.80
C ASP A 714 -15.76 7.26 14.37
N THR A 715 -14.83 7.72 13.54
CA THR A 715 -13.47 8.01 13.97
C THR A 715 -13.05 9.42 13.61
N ARG A 716 -12.13 9.96 14.40
CA ARG A 716 -11.54 11.28 14.17
C ARG A 716 -10.04 11.22 14.26
N HIS A 717 -9.40 11.81 13.27
CA HIS A 717 -7.96 11.93 13.14
C HIS A 717 -7.60 13.41 13.17
N LEU A 718 -6.78 13.80 14.12
CA LEU A 718 -6.27 15.15 14.30
C LEU A 718 -4.77 15.08 14.55
N GLY A 719 -3.99 15.95 13.91
CA GLY A 719 -2.56 15.91 14.14
C GLY A 719 -1.77 16.96 13.39
N MET A 720 -0.45 16.83 13.51
CA MET A 720 0.51 17.67 12.81
C MET A 720 1.64 16.84 12.22
N GLU A 721 2.14 17.31 11.09
CA GLU A 721 3.29 16.76 10.38
C GLU A 721 4.31 17.88 10.15
N LEU A 722 5.57 17.62 10.50
CA LEU A 722 6.68 18.53 10.27
C LEU A 722 7.79 17.82 9.52
N GLY A 723 8.20 18.38 8.40
CA GLY A 723 9.38 17.95 7.65
C GLY A 723 10.33 19.11 7.47
N ALA A 724 11.57 18.95 7.89
CA ALA A 724 12.62 19.94 7.73
C ALA A 724 13.88 19.31 7.14
N GLU A 725 14.49 19.98 6.18
CA GLU A 725 15.82 19.67 5.62
C GLU A 725 16.68 20.91 5.68
N VAL A 726 17.86 20.81 6.28
CA VAL A 726 18.80 21.91 6.43
C VAL A 726 20.17 21.50 5.89
N LYS A 727 20.70 22.21 4.91
CA LYS A 727 22.08 22.09 4.45
C LYS A 727 22.96 22.86 5.44
N VAL A 728 23.74 22.13 6.25
CA VAL A 728 24.53 22.69 7.36
C VAL A 728 25.86 23.21 6.87
N TYR A 729 26.62 22.36 6.19
CA TYR A 729 27.97 22.69 5.69
C TYR A 729 28.31 21.74 4.54
N LYS A 730 29.30 22.08 3.71
CA LYS A 730 29.76 21.32 2.54
C LYS A 730 29.47 19.80 2.61
N GLY A 731 28.50 19.33 1.84
CA GLY A 731 28.08 17.94 1.79
C GLY A 731 27.23 17.44 2.99
N PHE A 732 27.14 18.19 4.09
CA PHE A 732 26.33 17.83 5.27
C PHE A 732 24.95 18.46 5.22
N SER A 733 23.93 17.64 5.42
CA SER A 733 22.55 18.09 5.68
C SER A 733 21.96 17.37 6.89
N ALA A 734 21.06 18.06 7.57
CA ALA A 734 20.26 17.50 8.65
C ALA A 734 18.79 17.45 8.21
N ASN A 735 18.11 16.36 8.55
CA ASN A 735 16.70 16.14 8.28
C ASN A 735 15.98 15.90 9.60
N ALA A 736 14.85 16.56 9.81
CA ALA A 736 13.98 16.30 10.95
C ALA A 736 12.56 16.03 10.45
N VAL A 737 11.96 14.98 10.97
CA VAL A 737 10.59 14.60 10.63
C VAL A 737 9.85 14.28 11.91
N VAL A 738 8.66 14.87 12.06
CA VAL A 738 7.79 14.67 13.22
C VAL A 738 6.38 14.47 12.74
N SER A 739 5.72 13.40 13.18
CA SER A 739 4.30 13.17 13.03
C SER A 739 3.71 12.95 14.43
N LEU A 740 2.79 13.80 14.81
CA LEU A 740 2.06 13.71 16.08
C LEU A 740 0.56 13.72 15.75
N GLY A 741 -0.15 12.71 16.18
CA GLY A 741 -1.57 12.60 15.92
C GLY A 741 -2.34 12.08 17.13
N ARG A 742 -3.64 12.28 17.09
CA ARG A 742 -4.62 11.65 17.96
C ARG A 742 -5.73 11.08 17.08
N TYR A 743 -5.77 9.77 16.95
CA TYR A 743 -6.72 9.04 16.13
C TYR A 743 -7.63 8.23 17.04
N THR A 744 -8.92 8.61 17.13
CA THR A 744 -9.81 8.05 18.14
C THR A 744 -11.19 7.74 17.59
N TYR A 745 -11.83 6.74 18.16
CA TYR A 745 -13.25 6.51 18.03
C TYR A 745 -14.00 7.60 18.81
N ILE A 746 -15.01 8.22 18.19
CA ILE A 746 -15.73 9.37 18.80
C ILE A 746 -17.13 9.01 19.28
N ASN A 747 -17.64 7.85 18.89
CA ASN A 747 -18.92 7.33 19.34
C ASN A 747 -18.80 5.91 19.91
N ARG A 748 -19.93 5.29 20.16
CA ARG A 748 -20.09 3.89 20.57
C ARG A 748 -20.76 3.14 19.43
N PRO A 749 -20.03 2.34 18.63
CA PRO A 749 -20.61 1.55 17.56
C PRO A 749 -21.69 0.59 18.06
N THR A 750 -22.59 0.21 17.17
CA THR A 750 -23.56 -0.86 17.43
C THR A 750 -23.04 -2.15 16.84
N ALA A 751 -23.02 -3.22 17.63
CA ALA A 751 -22.71 -4.57 17.20
C ALA A 751 -23.98 -5.37 17.00
N THR A 752 -24.15 -5.95 15.81
CA THR A 752 -25.18 -6.95 15.51
C THR A 752 -24.52 -8.32 15.42
N ILE A 753 -24.95 -9.26 16.27
CA ILE A 753 -24.36 -10.59 16.37
C ILE A 753 -25.35 -11.61 15.79
N THR A 754 -24.89 -12.43 14.84
CA THR A 754 -25.66 -13.57 14.30
C THR A 754 -24.80 -14.82 14.35
N GLN A 755 -25.44 -15.98 14.63
CA GLN A 755 -24.74 -17.26 14.47
C GLN A 755 -24.56 -17.56 12.98
N ASP A 756 -23.49 -18.26 12.62
CA ASP A 756 -23.27 -18.66 11.24
C ASP A 756 -24.11 -19.89 10.81
N ASN A 757 -24.90 -20.44 11.72
CA ASN A 757 -25.88 -21.49 11.49
C ASN A 757 -27.34 -20.99 11.50
N ASN A 758 -27.54 -19.68 11.60
CA ASN A 758 -28.88 -19.06 11.66
C ASN A 758 -28.86 -17.64 11.11
N GLU A 759 -29.95 -17.18 10.50
CA GLU A 759 -30.15 -15.77 10.08
C GLU A 759 -30.64 -14.89 11.23
N THR A 760 -31.02 -15.49 12.34
CA THR A 760 -31.58 -14.77 13.49
C THR A 760 -30.52 -13.90 14.16
N VAL A 761 -30.85 -12.65 14.41
CA VAL A 761 -30.04 -11.75 15.24
C VAL A 761 -30.09 -12.26 16.67
N LEU A 762 -28.94 -12.56 17.27
CA LEU A 762 -28.82 -12.99 18.65
C LEU A 762 -28.92 -11.80 19.58
N SER A 763 -28.19 -10.71 19.26
CA SER A 763 -28.16 -9.49 20.04
C SER A 763 -27.80 -8.29 19.18
N ASN A 764 -28.26 -7.10 19.65
CA ASN A 764 -27.75 -5.81 19.25
C ASN A 764 -27.16 -5.15 20.49
N GLU A 765 -25.85 -4.93 20.49
CA GLU A 765 -25.12 -4.47 21.65
C GLU A 765 -24.39 -3.15 21.36
N THR A 766 -24.32 -2.29 22.36
CA THR A 766 -23.49 -1.09 22.28
C THR A 766 -22.06 -1.43 22.66
N VAL A 767 -21.10 -1.08 21.77
CA VAL A 767 -19.69 -1.26 22.02
C VAL A 767 -19.09 -0.01 22.68
N TYR A 768 -18.50 -0.17 23.85
CA TYR A 768 -17.92 0.93 24.66
C TYR A 768 -16.54 1.36 24.13
N ALA A 769 -16.48 1.70 22.83
CA ALA A 769 -15.22 2.07 22.16
C ALA A 769 -14.98 3.59 22.10
N LYS A 770 -15.89 4.42 22.60
CA LYS A 770 -15.70 5.89 22.59
C LYS A 770 -14.42 6.28 23.32
N ASN A 771 -13.61 7.13 22.69
CA ASN A 771 -12.29 7.58 23.11
C ASN A 771 -11.17 6.53 23.02
N PHE A 772 -11.42 5.34 22.47
CA PHE A 772 -10.36 4.40 22.13
C PHE A 772 -9.51 4.95 20.99
N ASN A 773 -8.26 4.56 20.99
CA ASN A 773 -7.33 4.97 19.95
C ASN A 773 -7.37 3.99 18.77
N VAL A 774 -7.29 4.50 17.56
CA VAL A 774 -7.12 3.67 16.35
C VAL A 774 -5.77 2.97 16.45
N ALA A 775 -5.78 1.65 16.33
CA ALA A 775 -4.61 0.81 16.47
C ALA A 775 -3.82 0.64 15.16
N GLY A 776 -2.70 -0.06 15.23
CA GLY A 776 -1.93 -0.52 14.06
C GLY A 776 -0.97 0.52 13.47
N THR A 777 -0.82 1.69 14.09
CA THR A 777 0.16 2.71 13.70
C THR A 777 0.61 3.51 14.93
N PRO A 778 1.88 3.93 15.01
CA PRO A 778 2.30 4.92 16.01
C PRO A 778 1.59 6.25 15.73
N GLN A 779 1.01 6.86 16.76
CA GLN A 779 0.42 8.20 16.68
C GLN A 779 1.45 9.30 17.00
N ALA A 780 2.63 8.90 17.51
CA ALA A 780 3.82 9.74 17.60
C ALA A 780 4.99 9.04 16.93
N ALA A 781 5.55 9.64 15.89
CA ALA A 781 6.73 9.16 15.16
C ALA A 781 7.67 10.34 14.87
N MET A 782 8.93 10.19 15.25
CA MET A 782 9.93 11.25 15.07
C MET A 782 11.21 10.64 14.51
N SER A 783 11.88 11.38 13.65
CA SER A 783 13.20 11.02 13.13
C SER A 783 14.09 12.24 13.00
N LEU A 784 15.34 12.07 13.43
CA LEU A 784 16.43 13.00 13.17
C LEU A 784 17.46 12.31 12.29
N GLY A 785 17.72 12.85 11.12
CA GLY A 785 18.65 12.32 10.15
C GLY A 785 19.84 13.25 9.93
N ILE A 786 21.02 12.67 9.76
CA ILE A 786 22.22 13.35 9.32
C ILE A 786 22.67 12.68 8.03
N THR A 787 22.85 13.47 6.99
CA THR A 787 23.28 13.03 5.67
C THR A 787 24.59 13.70 5.33
N TYR A 788 25.55 12.93 4.88
CA TYR A 788 26.75 13.42 4.24
C TYR A 788 26.81 12.92 2.79
N ARG A 789 27.06 13.82 1.85
CA ARG A 789 27.31 13.54 0.43
C ARG A 789 28.62 14.11 -0.01
N ASP A 790 29.48 13.27 -0.55
CA ASP A 790 30.79 13.64 -1.02
C ASP A 790 30.79 13.90 -2.54
N PRO A 791 31.52 14.90 -3.04
CA PRO A 791 31.68 15.14 -4.49
C PRO A 791 32.21 13.93 -5.28
N LYS A 792 32.84 12.96 -4.61
CA LYS A 792 33.34 11.71 -5.21
C LYS A 792 32.29 10.60 -5.31
N PHE A 793 30.99 10.97 -5.28
CA PHE A 793 29.83 10.08 -5.48
C PHE A 793 29.64 9.00 -4.40
N TRP A 794 29.98 9.29 -3.15
CA TRP A 794 29.54 8.45 -2.02
C TRP A 794 28.71 9.26 -1.04
N PHE A 795 27.86 8.58 -0.31
CA PHE A 795 27.02 9.20 0.71
C PHE A 795 26.80 8.27 1.91
N VAL A 796 26.53 8.88 3.07
CA VAL A 796 26.09 8.18 4.28
C VAL A 796 24.94 8.95 4.90
N ASN A 797 23.90 8.23 5.28
CA ASN A 797 22.76 8.75 6.03
C ASN A 797 22.64 7.98 7.35
N VAL A 798 22.44 8.69 8.45
CA VAL A 798 22.17 8.11 9.77
C VAL A 798 20.87 8.69 10.27
N TYR A 799 19.94 7.83 10.70
CA TYR A 799 18.64 8.22 11.21
C TYR A 799 18.44 7.69 12.61
N PHE A 800 17.97 8.56 13.52
CA PHE A 800 17.56 8.24 14.87
C PHE A 800 16.04 8.36 14.94
N ASN A 801 15.34 7.25 15.23
CA ASN A 801 13.90 7.18 15.14
C ASN A 801 13.30 6.86 16.50
N TYR A 802 12.21 7.56 16.86
CA TYR A 802 11.44 7.32 18.07
C TYR A 802 9.95 7.18 17.72
N TYR A 803 9.30 6.18 18.35
CA TYR A 803 7.90 5.85 18.16
C TYR A 803 7.20 5.71 19.50
N ASP A 804 6.02 6.27 19.61
CA ASP A 804 5.18 6.16 20.81
C ASP A 804 3.70 6.28 20.46
N TRP A 805 2.85 6.27 21.46
CA TRP A 805 1.39 6.35 21.34
C TRP A 805 0.85 5.27 20.40
N MET A 806 1.23 4.03 20.70
CA MET A 806 0.77 2.84 19.98
C MET A 806 -0.19 2.04 20.87
N TRP A 807 -1.24 1.50 20.27
CA TRP A 807 -2.23 0.68 20.98
C TRP A 807 -2.46 -0.65 20.24
N LEU A 808 -2.93 -1.64 21.00
CA LEU A 808 -3.43 -2.88 20.42
C LEU A 808 -4.79 -2.67 19.77
N ASP A 809 -5.06 -3.44 18.71
CA ASP A 809 -6.41 -3.55 18.18
C ASP A 809 -7.30 -4.26 19.21
N TYR A 810 -8.39 -3.61 19.56
CA TYR A 810 -9.25 -4.06 20.64
C TYR A 810 -10.27 -5.10 20.18
N ASN A 811 -10.65 -6.01 21.06
CA ASN A 811 -11.76 -6.92 20.86
C ASN A 811 -13.10 -6.22 21.22
N PRO A 812 -13.99 -5.94 20.27
CA PRO A 812 -15.25 -5.24 20.55
C PRO A 812 -16.18 -6.05 21.46
N SER A 813 -16.15 -7.39 21.41
CA SER A 813 -17.00 -8.23 22.25
C SER A 813 -16.67 -8.14 23.76
N ARG A 814 -15.47 -7.70 24.12
CA ARG A 814 -15.10 -7.39 25.51
C ARG A 814 -15.65 -6.05 25.99
N ARG A 815 -16.14 -5.20 25.11
CA ARG A 815 -16.57 -3.82 25.39
C ARG A 815 -18.09 -3.68 25.25
N THR A 816 -18.81 -4.71 25.67
CA THR A 816 -20.27 -4.75 25.69
C THR A 816 -20.79 -4.87 27.12
N GLU A 817 -22.07 -4.62 27.32
CA GLU A 817 -22.72 -4.75 28.61
C GLU A 817 -22.54 -6.18 29.16
N GLY A 818 -22.81 -7.19 28.33
CA GLY A 818 -22.67 -8.60 28.71
C GLY A 818 -21.25 -9.03 29.12
N ALA A 819 -20.22 -8.31 28.69
CA ALA A 819 -18.84 -8.59 29.11
C ALA A 819 -18.52 -8.07 30.51
N VAL A 820 -19.26 -7.07 31.02
CA VAL A 820 -18.98 -6.41 32.30
C VAL A 820 -20.15 -6.40 33.26
N ASP A 821 -21.25 -7.08 32.91
CA ASP A 821 -22.39 -7.26 33.80
C ASP A 821 -21.94 -7.88 35.13
N LEU A 822 -22.58 -7.47 36.23
CA LEU A 822 -22.28 -7.93 37.60
C LEU A 822 -20.88 -7.57 38.13
N ILE A 823 -20.10 -6.74 37.42
CA ILE A 823 -18.76 -6.27 37.87
C ILE A 823 -18.86 -4.81 38.31
N ASP A 824 -18.29 -4.51 39.49
CA ASP A 824 -18.19 -3.12 39.96
C ASP A 824 -17.39 -2.26 38.95
N PRO A 825 -17.98 -1.19 38.40
CA PRO A 825 -17.29 -0.30 37.45
C PRO A 825 -16.00 0.33 37.99
N ASN A 826 -15.82 0.42 39.28
CA ASN A 826 -14.62 0.96 39.92
C ASN A 826 -13.55 -0.11 40.20
N SER A 827 -13.82 -1.40 39.93
CA SER A 827 -12.90 -2.49 40.18
C SER A 827 -11.75 -2.54 39.17
N THR A 828 -10.63 -3.12 39.58
CA THR A 828 -9.50 -3.42 38.68
C THR A 828 -9.87 -4.45 37.62
N GLN A 829 -10.82 -5.34 37.91
CA GLN A 829 -11.34 -6.32 36.97
C GLN A 829 -12.10 -5.63 35.84
N PHE A 830 -13.03 -4.71 36.15
CA PHE A 830 -13.72 -3.92 35.14
C PHE A 830 -12.72 -3.17 34.25
N ALA A 831 -11.75 -2.49 34.87
CA ALA A 831 -10.71 -1.77 34.14
C ALA A 831 -9.88 -2.69 33.21
N SER A 832 -9.58 -3.92 33.64
CA SER A 832 -8.80 -4.89 32.84
C SER A 832 -9.57 -5.41 31.63
N ILE A 833 -10.90 -5.48 31.70
CA ILE A 833 -11.76 -5.90 30.60
C ILE A 833 -11.93 -4.76 29.59
N ILE A 834 -12.27 -3.55 30.05
CA ILE A 834 -12.65 -2.43 29.19
C ILE A 834 -11.46 -1.69 28.61
N ASN A 835 -10.39 -1.45 29.38
CA ASN A 835 -9.32 -0.58 28.93
C ASN A 835 -8.57 -1.13 27.71
N GLN A 836 -8.25 -0.25 26.77
CA GLN A 836 -7.39 -0.54 25.63
C GLN A 836 -5.92 -0.59 26.07
N GLN A 837 -5.18 -1.61 25.63
CA GLN A 837 -3.77 -1.75 25.96
C GLN A 837 -2.89 -0.82 25.13
N ARG A 838 -2.11 0.02 25.83
CA ARG A 838 -1.06 0.84 25.21
C ARG A 838 0.25 0.07 25.13
N LEU A 839 0.97 0.21 24.02
CA LEU A 839 2.30 -0.34 23.81
C LEU A 839 3.38 0.65 24.27
N LYS A 840 4.55 0.13 24.63
CA LYS A 840 5.68 0.96 25.08
C LYS A 840 6.32 1.69 23.91
N GLY A 841 6.75 2.94 24.14
CA GLY A 841 7.55 3.70 23.19
C GLY A 841 8.88 3.03 22.87
N GLN A 842 9.37 3.21 21.65
CA GLN A 842 10.53 2.49 21.11
C GLN A 842 11.46 3.41 20.31
N PHE A 843 12.74 3.05 20.34
CA PHE A 843 13.80 3.74 19.64
C PHE A 843 14.53 2.79 18.68
N THR A 844 14.86 3.27 17.48
CA THR A 844 15.72 2.57 16.50
C THR A 844 16.71 3.52 15.86
N MET A 845 17.79 2.97 15.32
CA MET A 845 18.78 3.69 14.54
C MET A 845 19.01 2.97 13.22
N ASP A 846 19.02 3.74 12.11
CA ASP A 846 19.25 3.21 10.77
C ASP A 846 20.45 3.89 10.11
N ILE A 847 21.24 3.16 9.33
CA ILE A 847 22.39 3.67 8.58
C ILE A 847 22.28 3.22 7.14
N PHE A 848 22.44 4.16 6.21
CA PHE A 848 22.46 3.88 4.79
C PHE A 848 23.64 4.56 4.13
N GLY A 849 24.28 3.90 3.19
CA GLY A 849 25.37 4.45 2.43
C GLY A 849 25.45 3.87 1.02
N GLY A 850 26.10 4.58 0.14
CA GLY A 850 26.32 4.14 -1.23
C GLY A 850 27.55 4.79 -1.87
N TYR A 851 28.03 4.13 -2.91
CA TYR A 851 29.12 4.60 -3.74
C TYR A 851 28.81 4.28 -5.20
N SER A 852 28.93 5.28 -6.06
CA SER A 852 28.76 5.13 -7.50
C SER A 852 30.11 5.38 -8.19
N TRP A 853 30.70 4.32 -8.70
CA TRP A 853 31.97 4.36 -9.40
C TRP A 853 31.78 4.48 -10.90
N LEU A 854 32.19 5.60 -11.48
CA LEU A 854 32.21 5.81 -12.94
C LEU A 854 33.45 5.13 -13.52
N LEU A 855 33.25 3.99 -14.16
CA LEU A 855 34.36 3.16 -14.72
C LEU A 855 35.10 3.85 -15.86
N ASN A 856 34.47 4.77 -16.58
CA ASN A 856 35.09 5.54 -17.66
C ASN A 856 36.30 6.39 -17.19
N ASN A 857 36.38 6.70 -15.89
CA ASN A 857 37.53 7.43 -15.33
C ASN A 857 38.82 6.59 -15.38
N GLN A 858 38.69 5.25 -15.31
CA GLN A 858 39.83 4.31 -15.38
C GLN A 858 39.96 3.66 -16.76
N PHE A 859 38.82 3.33 -17.40
CA PHE A 859 38.76 2.65 -18.70
C PHE A 859 38.30 3.66 -19.75
N LYS A 860 39.24 4.45 -20.30
CA LYS A 860 38.96 5.57 -21.24
C LYS A 860 38.40 5.11 -22.60
N ASP A 861 38.57 3.84 -22.97
CA ASP A 861 38.06 3.28 -24.24
C ASP A 861 36.57 2.97 -24.24
N LEU A 862 35.89 3.10 -23.10
CA LEU A 862 34.48 2.87 -22.99
C LEU A 862 33.67 4.01 -23.63
N LYS A 863 32.97 3.69 -24.74
CA LYS A 863 32.17 4.69 -25.52
C LYS A 863 30.90 5.19 -24.82
N LYS A 864 30.37 4.43 -23.85
CA LYS A 864 29.18 4.77 -23.06
C LYS A 864 29.60 5.01 -21.61
N ARG A 865 28.72 5.60 -20.81
CA ARG A 865 28.95 5.73 -19.38
C ARG A 865 28.65 4.41 -18.68
N HIS A 866 29.62 3.91 -17.94
CA HIS A 866 29.55 2.65 -17.20
C HIS A 866 29.71 2.94 -15.71
N PHE A 867 28.74 2.51 -14.92
CA PHE A 867 28.75 2.69 -13.48
C PHE A 867 28.76 1.34 -12.78
N LEU A 868 29.53 1.24 -11.71
CA LEU A 868 29.39 0.21 -10.70
C LEU A 868 28.88 0.87 -9.43
N ILE A 869 27.69 0.46 -8.98
CA ILE A 869 26.95 1.11 -7.90
C ILE A 869 26.87 0.13 -6.73
N PHE A 870 27.36 0.54 -5.59
CA PHE A 870 27.32 -0.22 -4.36
C PHE A 870 26.46 0.51 -3.33
N ASN A 871 25.47 -0.19 -2.73
CA ASN A 871 24.63 0.36 -1.66
C ASN A 871 24.58 -0.59 -0.47
N VAL A 872 24.61 -0.04 0.73
CA VAL A 872 24.44 -0.74 1.99
C VAL A 872 23.40 -0.02 2.83
N GLY A 873 22.47 -0.78 3.36
CA GLY A 873 21.50 -0.32 4.36
C GLY A 873 21.50 -1.24 5.56
N ILE A 874 21.55 -0.68 6.75
CA ILE A 874 21.43 -1.41 8.01
C ILE A 874 20.32 -0.72 8.80
N SER A 875 19.23 -1.44 9.04
CA SER A 875 18.13 -0.93 9.84
C SER A 875 18.16 -1.54 11.23
N ASN A 876 17.71 -0.77 12.23
CA ASN A 876 17.72 -1.14 13.64
C ASN A 876 19.13 -1.59 14.09
N VAL A 877 20.13 -0.73 13.89
CA VAL A 877 21.53 -0.98 14.25
C VAL A 877 21.69 -1.32 15.74
N THR A 878 20.82 -0.77 16.58
CA THR A 878 20.78 -1.04 18.03
C THR A 878 20.28 -2.44 18.38
N ASN A 879 19.84 -3.21 17.38
CA ASN A 879 19.29 -4.57 17.54
C ASN A 879 18.13 -4.66 18.56
N ASN A 880 17.27 -3.66 18.58
CA ASN A 880 16.09 -3.65 19.44
C ASN A 880 15.08 -4.72 18.97
N ARG A 881 15.10 -5.89 19.62
CA ARG A 881 14.22 -7.03 19.35
C ARG A 881 12.92 -6.99 20.15
N ASN A 882 12.82 -6.07 21.11
CA ASN A 882 11.65 -5.93 21.99
C ASN A 882 10.66 -4.87 21.49
N PHE A 883 10.85 -4.40 20.27
CA PHE A 883 9.94 -3.42 19.67
C PHE A 883 8.66 -4.10 19.19
N VAL A 884 7.58 -3.95 19.98
CA VAL A 884 6.23 -4.37 19.58
C VAL A 884 5.65 -3.33 18.63
N THR A 885 5.47 -3.70 17.37
CA THR A 885 4.96 -2.81 16.33
C THR A 885 3.43 -2.80 16.22
N GLY A 886 2.76 -3.68 16.94
CA GLY A 886 1.31 -3.82 16.97
C GLY A 886 0.91 -5.18 17.50
N GLY A 887 -0.35 -5.48 17.37
CA GLY A 887 -0.97 -6.72 17.81
C GLY A 887 -2.47 -6.51 17.97
N PHE A 888 -3.13 -7.54 18.43
CA PHE A 888 -4.57 -7.52 18.60
C PHE A 888 -4.99 -8.38 19.79
N GLU A 889 -6.04 -7.97 20.46
CA GLU A 889 -6.76 -8.83 21.37
C GLU A 889 -7.47 -9.90 20.55
N GLN A 890 -7.42 -11.15 21.00
CA GLN A 890 -8.14 -12.22 20.31
C GLN A 890 -9.65 -11.94 20.34
N LEU A 891 -10.34 -12.22 19.21
CA LEU A 891 -11.79 -12.08 19.10
C LEU A 891 -12.49 -13.22 19.84
N ARG A 892 -12.19 -13.36 21.12
CA ARG A 892 -12.73 -14.34 22.06
C ARG A 892 -12.75 -13.71 23.45
N PHE A 893 -13.74 -14.05 24.24
CA PHE A 893 -13.85 -13.60 25.63
C PHE A 893 -14.50 -14.68 26.48
N ASP A 894 -14.09 -14.77 27.73
CA ASP A 894 -14.68 -15.65 28.71
C ASP A 894 -15.81 -14.91 29.43
N TYR A 895 -17.03 -15.02 28.88
CA TYR A 895 -18.20 -14.37 29.45
C TYR A 895 -18.63 -14.94 30.81
N TYR A 896 -18.22 -16.16 31.15
CA TYR A 896 -18.60 -16.81 32.40
C TYR A 896 -17.73 -16.34 33.57
N GLU A 897 -16.41 -16.53 33.48
CA GLU A 897 -15.48 -16.18 34.54
C GLU A 897 -14.95 -14.75 34.43
N LYS A 898 -15.22 -14.10 33.31
CA LYS A 898 -14.71 -12.75 32.98
C LYS A 898 -13.18 -12.66 33.01
N ASN A 899 -12.51 -13.77 32.71
CA ASN A 899 -11.05 -13.89 32.75
C ASN A 899 -10.41 -13.39 31.46
N VAL A 900 -9.78 -12.23 31.51
CA VAL A 900 -9.09 -11.60 30.37
C VAL A 900 -7.85 -12.37 29.93
N ASN A 901 -7.27 -13.18 30.82
CA ASN A 901 -6.03 -13.92 30.54
C ASN A 901 -6.28 -15.27 29.85
N LYS A 902 -7.53 -15.73 29.75
CA LYS A 902 -7.89 -16.97 29.04
C LYS A 902 -7.59 -16.87 27.54
N PHE A 903 -7.75 -15.68 26.95
CA PHE A 903 -7.43 -15.41 25.55
C PHE A 903 -6.51 -14.18 25.45
N PRO A 904 -5.22 -14.33 25.82
CA PRO A 904 -4.29 -13.21 25.88
C PRO A 904 -4.04 -12.64 24.48
N ALA A 905 -3.66 -11.37 24.42
CA ALA A 905 -3.36 -10.68 23.17
C ALA A 905 -2.18 -11.33 22.43
N LYS A 906 -2.21 -11.21 21.10
CA LYS A 906 -1.11 -11.62 20.21
C LYS A 906 -0.36 -10.40 19.70
N TYR A 907 0.96 -10.49 19.60
CA TYR A 907 1.85 -9.38 19.30
C TYR A 907 2.63 -9.58 18.02
N TYR A 908 2.96 -8.46 17.35
CA TYR A 908 3.91 -8.38 16.26
C TYR A 908 5.15 -7.63 16.72
N TYR A 909 6.31 -8.20 16.48
CA TYR A 909 7.60 -7.57 16.78
C TYR A 909 8.31 -7.09 15.52
N SER A 910 8.96 -5.94 15.60
CA SER A 910 9.92 -5.50 14.59
C SER A 910 11.11 -6.45 14.54
N TYR A 911 11.70 -6.61 13.38
CA TYR A 911 12.95 -7.36 13.28
C TYR A 911 14.07 -6.64 14.08
N GLY A 912 15.01 -7.40 14.62
CA GLY A 912 16.26 -6.90 15.12
C GLY A 912 17.07 -6.25 13.99
N THR A 913 18.40 -6.26 14.08
CA THR A 913 19.22 -5.70 13.00
C THR A 913 18.96 -6.40 11.66
N THR A 914 18.58 -5.62 10.66
CA THR A 914 18.44 -6.10 9.29
C THR A 914 19.38 -5.33 8.38
N TYR A 915 19.85 -6.02 7.32
CA TYR A 915 20.71 -5.41 6.32
C TYR A 915 20.22 -5.63 4.90
N PHE A 916 20.65 -4.73 4.03
CA PHE A 916 20.50 -4.81 2.60
C PHE A 916 21.82 -4.36 1.97
N ILE A 917 22.38 -5.20 1.13
CA ILE A 917 23.63 -4.93 0.39
C ILE A 917 23.34 -5.15 -1.09
N SER A 918 23.64 -4.19 -1.94
CA SER A 918 23.43 -4.35 -3.38
C SER A 918 24.63 -3.89 -4.19
N LEU A 919 24.86 -4.60 -5.28
CA LEU A 919 25.82 -4.26 -6.31
C LEU A 919 25.07 -4.18 -7.63
N ALA A 920 25.19 -3.07 -8.35
CA ALA A 920 24.59 -2.89 -9.65
C ALA A 920 25.64 -2.43 -10.68
N TYR A 921 25.61 -3.04 -11.84
CA TYR A 921 26.28 -2.54 -13.02
C TYR A 921 25.26 -1.85 -13.91
N ARG A 922 25.57 -0.63 -14.33
CA ARG A 922 24.71 0.16 -15.20
C ARG A 922 25.51 0.76 -16.35
N MET A 923 24.97 0.62 -17.56
CA MET A 923 25.46 1.24 -18.78
C MET A 923 24.39 2.18 -19.34
N GLN A 924 24.76 3.42 -19.62
CA GLN A 924 23.88 4.46 -20.18
C GLN A 924 24.36 4.96 -21.55
#